data_afe92f35f630f998fb1b5d3f3736dbf2
#
_entry.id   afe92f35f630f998fb1b5d3f3736dbf2
#
_cell.length_a   1.000
_cell.length_b   1.000
_cell.length_c   1.000
_cell.angle_alpha   90.00
_cell.angle_beta   90.00
_cell.angle_gamma   90.00
#
_symmetry.space_group_name_H-M   'P 1'
#
loop_
_entity.id
_entity.type
_entity.pdbx_description
1 polymer ?
#
loop_
_entity_poly.entity_id
_entity_poly.type
_entity_poly.pdbx_seq_one_letter_code
_entity_poly.pdbx_strand_id
1 'polypeptide(L)'
;MKFVIKTTCFLFLLLFINFFEVVYEKYGSARASETVILEIMVQGAKRIDPETIIAFGQIELGEPFDDARLNNIIKNLFNTGLFADVQLSLQDGLLSIIVEENPLINRVIFEGNNRIDAEDLERELQLKPRQVLTRTKVQQDTQRLIDIYRLTGRFGVKVQPQMVMLEQNRVDLIFEIDEGALSKISKISFIGNHRFSGSKLRDVIQSKEDAFYRFLTSDDTYDPDRLNFDGELLRRFYSNNGFIDFQVVSTVAELSPGDSNFAVTFTLAEGKRYKLGKITLESAVEDINIEKLQHLYKGLEGGWYNARLVNKAVDRLVGQLGVDGFAFVDIKRQVKRKENENSVVLALYIAKTPRVHVERINIEGNSRTLDAVIRREFDLLEGDAFNVSKLRRARRSIRNLGFFSKVKIDNLAGSAKDKTILRVSVEEKSTGEISLGAGFSSQDGPLANIGIRERNLLGKGQDLTFNFKGSAARQEFKIGFTEPYFLDRDVSAGFDLVQSTTDRQTESSFDERKAGGGLRLGYSLGPDLRQRLKYSFERTQIRNIDDQASIFIKEQEGNNTVSQVSHTTSYDQLDNRRQPSKGYAVSLTNDLAGFGGDARHLRSKLRAGYFVPVLEDQVLSFRLETGYIKGIGEDVEIGERFFLGGRKIRGFAPSGIGPRDLKTKDVLGGNQYYTGSVELRFPIGLPNELGLKASVFSDVGSLSGLDQNSSQIDDSSGLRASVGMGLSWATGIGLMRLDFASAMLKEELDETEFISFSFGTGF
;
A
#
# COMPACT_ATOMS: atom_id res chain seq x y z
N MET A 1 60.37 47.45 -19.42
CA MET A 1 60.33 46.47 -20.52
C MET A 1 58.92 46.21 -20.99
N LYS A 2 57.97 47.20 -20.96
CA LYS A 2 56.57 47.14 -21.45
C LYS A 2 56.25 48.20 -22.51
N PHE A 3 57.22 48.90 -23.03
CA PHE A 3 57.03 50.01 -24.01
C PHE A 3 57.61 49.74 -25.40
N VAL A 4 58.42 48.70 -25.60
CA VAL A 4 59.06 48.36 -26.88
C VAL A 4 58.25 47.36 -27.73
N ILE A 5 57.29 46.64 -27.11
CA ILE A 5 56.51 45.61 -27.84
C ILE A 5 55.27 46.20 -28.55
N LYS A 6 54.76 47.37 -28.17
CA LYS A 6 53.59 47.97 -28.83
C LYS A 6 53.90 48.69 -30.15
N THR A 7 55.11 49.09 -30.40
CA THR A 7 55.50 49.85 -31.60
C THR A 7 55.87 48.92 -32.77
N THR A 8 56.33 47.71 -32.49
CA THR A 8 56.70 46.71 -33.52
C THR A 8 55.49 45.99 -34.12
N CYS A 9 54.38 45.80 -33.35
CA CYS A 9 53.16 45.24 -33.86
C CYS A 9 52.34 46.16 -34.78
N PHE A 10 52.48 47.49 -34.58
CA PHE A 10 51.77 48.48 -35.39
C PHE A 10 52.42 48.69 -36.77
N LEU A 11 53.73 48.52 -36.87
CA LEU A 11 54.47 48.60 -38.16
C LEU A 11 54.27 47.34 -39.03
N PHE A 12 54.07 46.17 -38.40
CA PHE A 12 53.76 44.91 -39.12
C PHE A 12 52.33 44.88 -39.64
N LEU A 13 51.34 45.50 -38.96
CA LEU A 13 50.00 45.62 -39.38
C LEU A 13 49.80 46.57 -40.56
N LEU A 14 50.57 47.67 -40.63
CA LEU A 14 50.55 48.60 -41.74
C LEU A 14 51.24 48.06 -43.03
N LEU A 15 52.22 47.18 -42.88
CA LEU A 15 52.89 46.50 -44.03
C LEU A 15 51.97 45.36 -44.56
N PHE A 16 51.14 44.76 -43.75
CA PHE A 16 50.19 43.71 -44.18
C PHE A 16 48.95 44.28 -44.90
N ILE A 17 48.49 45.49 -44.56
CA ILE A 17 47.42 46.18 -45.23
C ILE A 17 47.80 46.65 -46.61
N ASN A 18 49.04 47.15 -46.81
CA ASN A 18 49.49 47.54 -48.13
C ASN A 18 49.84 46.36 -49.07
N PHE A 19 50.16 45.20 -48.51
CA PHE A 19 50.37 44.00 -49.34
C PHE A 19 49.06 43.38 -49.83
N PHE A 20 47.95 43.61 -49.13
CA PHE A 20 46.64 43.11 -49.52
C PHE A 20 45.92 43.95 -50.60
N GLU A 21 46.22 45.32 -50.63
CA GLU A 21 45.65 46.17 -51.68
C GLU A 21 46.35 45.95 -53.03
N VAL A 22 47.64 45.61 -53.07
CA VAL A 22 48.36 45.37 -54.33
C VAL A 22 48.08 43.98 -54.92
N VAL A 23 47.62 43.02 -54.11
CA VAL A 23 47.23 41.68 -54.59
C VAL A 23 45.79 41.69 -55.08
N TYR A 24 44.94 42.62 -54.59
CA TYR A 24 43.49 42.67 -55.01
C TYR A 24 43.30 43.34 -56.36
N GLU A 25 44.22 44.11 -56.86
CA GLU A 25 44.13 44.75 -58.22
C GLU A 25 44.69 43.88 -59.35
N LYS A 26 45.35 42.74 -59.06
CA LYS A 26 46.02 41.95 -60.10
C LYS A 26 45.37 40.59 -60.40
N TYR A 27 44.36 40.22 -59.65
CA TYR A 27 43.47 39.09 -60.01
C TYR A 27 42.11 39.67 -60.26
N GLY A 28 41.95 40.15 -61.47
CA GLY A 28 40.68 40.58 -62.01
C GLY A 28 39.64 39.52 -61.81
N SER A 29 38.47 39.98 -61.47
CA SER A 29 37.21 39.27 -61.46
C SER A 29 37.16 38.14 -62.50
N ALA A 30 37.46 36.93 -62.06
CA ALA A 30 36.85 35.78 -62.69
C ALA A 30 35.35 35.99 -62.48
N ARG A 31 34.63 36.52 -63.46
CA ARG A 31 33.21 36.31 -63.58
C ARG A 31 33.04 34.82 -63.43
N ALA A 32 32.47 34.38 -62.28
CA ALA A 32 31.83 33.09 -62.20
C ALA A 32 30.85 33.12 -63.41
N SER A 33 31.10 32.34 -64.41
CA SER A 33 30.09 32.05 -65.41
C SER A 33 28.95 31.50 -64.63
N GLU A 34 27.82 32.18 -64.58
CA GLU A 34 26.57 31.62 -64.07
C GLU A 34 26.34 30.35 -64.88
N THR A 35 26.78 29.20 -64.32
CA THR A 35 26.53 27.92 -64.92
C THR A 35 25.03 27.65 -64.70
N VAL A 36 24.28 27.69 -65.77
CA VAL A 36 22.83 27.48 -65.78
C VAL A 36 22.58 25.99 -66.00
N ILE A 37 21.60 25.45 -65.32
CA ILE A 37 21.15 24.04 -65.50
C ILE A 37 20.47 23.93 -66.87
N LEU A 38 21.09 23.24 -67.80
CA LEU A 38 20.55 23.01 -69.13
C LEU A 38 19.90 21.64 -69.27
N GLU A 39 20.39 20.65 -68.55
CA GLU A 39 19.90 19.28 -68.58
C GLU A 39 20.09 18.68 -67.17
N ILE A 40 19.19 17.78 -66.77
CA ILE A 40 19.21 17.07 -65.48
C ILE A 40 19.26 15.58 -65.73
N MET A 41 20.27 14.92 -65.20
CA MET A 41 20.40 13.47 -65.19
C MET A 41 20.30 12.91 -63.79
N VAL A 42 19.35 12.03 -63.51
CA VAL A 42 19.19 11.34 -62.26
C VAL A 42 19.69 9.91 -62.36
N GLN A 43 20.57 9.51 -61.49
CA GLN A 43 21.12 8.14 -61.43
C GLN A 43 20.93 7.56 -60.03
N GLY A 44 20.82 6.20 -59.93
CA GLY A 44 20.69 5.49 -58.68
C GLY A 44 19.24 5.37 -58.17
N ALA A 45 18.28 6.05 -58.81
CA ALA A 45 16.87 5.88 -58.48
C ALA A 45 16.38 4.46 -58.82
N LYS A 46 15.76 3.79 -57.88
CA LYS A 46 15.24 2.41 -58.00
C LYS A 46 13.72 2.31 -57.93
N ARG A 47 13.12 3.14 -57.10
CA ARG A 47 11.70 3.13 -56.75
C ARG A 47 11.06 4.49 -56.99
N ILE A 48 11.82 5.56 -56.83
CA ILE A 48 11.33 6.93 -56.95
C ILE A 48 11.61 7.41 -58.39
N ASP A 49 10.59 7.86 -59.08
CA ASP A 49 10.75 8.37 -60.44
C ASP A 49 11.70 9.59 -60.47
N PRO A 50 12.57 9.70 -61.49
CA PRO A 50 13.47 10.85 -61.65
C PRO A 50 12.79 12.20 -61.57
N GLU A 51 11.60 12.32 -62.15
CA GLU A 51 10.80 13.57 -62.13
C GLU A 51 10.39 13.95 -60.70
N THR A 52 10.07 12.97 -59.87
CA THR A 52 9.72 13.17 -58.47
C THR A 52 10.96 13.66 -57.65
N ILE A 53 12.15 13.16 -57.98
CA ILE A 53 13.41 13.59 -57.32
C ILE A 53 13.71 15.06 -57.69
N ILE A 54 13.51 15.41 -58.96
CA ILE A 54 13.68 16.79 -59.44
C ILE A 54 12.69 17.73 -58.73
N ALA A 55 11.41 17.31 -58.61
CA ALA A 55 10.39 18.07 -57.90
C ALA A 55 10.71 18.25 -56.41
N PHE A 56 11.18 17.23 -55.70
CA PHE A 56 11.61 17.34 -54.29
C PHE A 56 12.82 18.26 -54.10
N GLY A 57 13.76 18.26 -55.07
CA GLY A 57 14.89 19.18 -55.08
C GLY A 57 14.46 20.62 -55.43
N GLN A 58 13.24 20.81 -55.93
CA GLN A 58 12.73 22.09 -56.46
C GLN A 58 13.64 22.64 -57.57
N ILE A 59 14.06 21.77 -58.49
CA ILE A 59 15.05 22.11 -59.52
C ILE A 59 14.33 22.49 -60.81
N GLU A 60 14.65 23.67 -61.36
CA GLU A 60 14.09 24.13 -62.63
C GLU A 60 15.18 24.27 -63.70
N LEU A 61 14.85 23.97 -64.94
CA LEU A 61 15.76 24.18 -66.09
C LEU A 61 15.93 25.69 -66.34
N GLY A 62 17.16 26.13 -66.55
CA GLY A 62 17.44 27.54 -66.79
C GLY A 62 17.80 28.35 -65.51
N GLU A 63 17.74 27.73 -64.34
CA GLU A 63 18.16 28.39 -63.10
C GLU A 63 19.68 28.53 -63.00
N PRO A 64 20.18 29.65 -62.40
CA PRO A 64 21.58 29.78 -62.06
C PRO A 64 21.96 28.84 -60.94
N PHE A 65 23.08 28.14 -61.05
CA PHE A 65 23.55 27.14 -60.10
C PHE A 65 24.77 27.67 -59.38
N ASP A 66 24.61 27.91 -58.08
CA ASP A 66 25.65 28.31 -57.14
C ASP A 66 25.75 27.34 -55.96
N ASP A 67 26.77 27.47 -55.13
CA ASP A 67 26.98 26.62 -53.93
C ASP A 67 25.81 26.72 -52.94
N ALA A 68 25.14 27.86 -52.85
CA ALA A 68 23.99 28.02 -51.98
C ALA A 68 22.79 27.21 -52.49
N ARG A 69 22.56 27.21 -53.83
CA ARG A 69 21.51 26.43 -54.47
C ARG A 69 21.77 24.92 -54.35
N LEU A 70 23.04 24.50 -54.58
CA LEU A 70 23.46 23.11 -54.38
C LEU A 70 23.14 22.64 -52.98
N ASN A 71 23.51 23.41 -51.97
CA ASN A 71 23.22 23.06 -50.55
C ASN A 71 21.72 23.00 -50.27
N ASN A 72 20.91 23.86 -50.88
CA ASN A 72 19.47 23.85 -50.71
C ASN A 72 18.83 22.62 -51.35
N ILE A 73 19.24 22.24 -52.55
CA ILE A 73 18.77 21.04 -53.24
C ILE A 73 19.10 19.79 -52.38
N ILE A 74 20.35 19.69 -51.91
CA ILE A 74 20.76 18.59 -51.03
C ILE A 74 19.87 18.54 -49.79
N LYS A 75 19.68 19.69 -49.12
CA LYS A 75 18.83 19.77 -47.93
C LYS A 75 17.39 19.36 -48.19
N ASN A 76 16.81 19.84 -49.30
CA ASN A 76 15.46 19.50 -49.67
C ASN A 76 15.29 17.99 -49.89
N LEU A 77 16.23 17.37 -50.60
CA LEU A 77 16.19 15.93 -50.85
C LEU A 77 16.40 15.12 -49.53
N PHE A 78 17.36 15.48 -48.70
CA PHE A 78 17.55 14.82 -47.41
C PHE A 78 16.36 15.01 -46.46
N ASN A 79 15.73 16.17 -46.44
CA ASN A 79 14.57 16.46 -45.61
C ASN A 79 13.36 15.55 -45.90
N THR A 80 13.28 15.00 -47.12
CA THR A 80 12.25 14.00 -47.45
C THR A 80 12.42 12.70 -46.68
N GLY A 81 13.65 12.40 -46.19
CA GLY A 81 14.01 11.14 -45.54
C GLY A 81 14.03 9.95 -46.52
N LEU A 82 13.89 10.15 -47.80
CA LEU A 82 13.82 9.09 -48.82
C LEU A 82 15.20 8.61 -49.30
N PHE A 83 16.24 9.43 -49.11
CA PHE A 83 17.58 9.17 -49.62
C PHE A 83 18.59 8.94 -48.48
N ALA A 84 19.45 7.96 -48.65
CA ALA A 84 20.57 7.63 -47.77
C ALA A 84 21.80 8.48 -48.11
N ASP A 85 22.02 8.73 -49.42
CA ASP A 85 23.05 9.63 -49.92
C ASP A 85 22.56 10.39 -51.16
N VAL A 86 23.04 11.61 -51.34
CA VAL A 86 22.74 12.50 -52.44
C VAL A 86 24.02 13.20 -52.84
N GLN A 87 24.47 12.96 -54.05
CA GLN A 87 25.63 13.64 -54.64
C GLN A 87 25.18 14.44 -55.85
N LEU A 88 25.60 15.69 -55.91
CA LEU A 88 25.29 16.60 -56.99
C LEU A 88 26.56 17.04 -57.64
N SER A 89 26.60 17.03 -58.97
CA SER A 89 27.69 17.60 -59.74
C SER A 89 27.16 18.31 -61.01
N LEU A 90 27.66 19.48 -61.32
CA LEU A 90 27.33 20.22 -62.52
C LEU A 90 28.55 20.29 -63.41
N GLN A 91 28.45 19.77 -64.65
CA GLN A 91 29.50 19.85 -65.65
C GLN A 91 28.85 20.26 -67.00
N ASP A 92 29.35 21.31 -67.61
CA ASP A 92 28.90 21.81 -68.92
C ASP A 92 27.38 22.03 -69.03
N GLY A 93 26.73 22.46 -67.92
CA GLY A 93 25.28 22.66 -67.89
C GLY A 93 24.45 21.40 -67.61
N LEU A 94 25.05 20.22 -67.52
CA LEU A 94 24.42 18.99 -67.12
C LEU A 94 24.50 18.80 -65.58
N LEU A 95 23.38 18.89 -64.88
CA LEU A 95 23.27 18.57 -63.48
C LEU A 95 23.09 17.06 -63.29
N SER A 96 24.10 16.38 -62.80
CA SER A 96 24.06 14.99 -62.42
C SER A 96 23.66 14.83 -60.96
N ILE A 97 22.55 14.15 -60.69
CA ILE A 97 22.03 13.86 -59.35
C ILE A 97 22.19 12.34 -59.14
N ILE A 98 23.11 11.96 -58.27
CA ILE A 98 23.29 10.56 -57.90
C ILE A 98 22.64 10.38 -56.54
N VAL A 99 21.64 9.51 -56.48
CA VAL A 99 20.92 9.25 -55.21
C VAL A 99 21.07 7.78 -54.81
N GLU A 100 21.16 7.56 -53.52
CA GLU A 100 20.98 6.26 -52.91
C GLU A 100 19.68 6.29 -52.09
N GLU A 101 18.69 5.48 -52.45
CA GLU A 101 17.41 5.44 -51.76
C GLU A 101 17.47 4.68 -50.46
N ASN A 102 16.89 5.24 -49.41
CA ASN A 102 16.64 4.53 -48.16
C ASN A 102 15.72 3.33 -48.41
N PRO A 103 16.03 2.13 -47.85
CA PRO A 103 15.21 0.96 -48.06
C PRO A 103 13.86 1.07 -47.31
N LEU A 104 12.87 0.29 -47.77
CA LEU A 104 11.58 0.13 -47.11
C LEU A 104 11.67 -1.03 -46.12
N ILE A 105 11.14 -0.83 -44.92
CA ILE A 105 11.01 -1.87 -43.90
C ILE A 105 9.99 -2.89 -44.41
N ASN A 106 10.44 -4.15 -44.56
CA ASN A 106 9.57 -5.27 -44.83
C ASN A 106 8.89 -5.75 -43.56
N ARG A 107 9.67 -5.98 -42.51
CA ARG A 107 9.19 -6.34 -41.14
C ARG A 107 10.18 -5.88 -40.10
N VAL A 108 9.67 -5.71 -38.85
CA VAL A 108 10.47 -5.49 -37.67
C VAL A 108 10.43 -6.79 -36.85
N ILE A 109 11.58 -7.26 -36.42
CA ILE A 109 11.75 -8.51 -35.67
C ILE A 109 12.47 -8.19 -34.37
N PHE A 110 12.04 -8.80 -33.28
CA PHE A 110 12.73 -8.75 -32.00
C PHE A 110 13.28 -10.14 -31.65
N GLU A 111 14.54 -10.20 -31.25
CA GLU A 111 15.20 -11.42 -30.81
C GLU A 111 15.75 -11.21 -29.40
N GLY A 112 15.54 -12.18 -28.50
CA GLY A 112 16.01 -12.12 -27.13
C GLY A 112 15.07 -11.41 -26.13
N ASN A 113 13.91 -10.93 -26.55
CA ASN A 113 12.89 -10.26 -25.74
C ASN A 113 12.03 -11.29 -24.95
N ASN A 114 12.59 -11.89 -23.91
CA ASN A 114 11.92 -12.95 -23.13
C ASN A 114 10.93 -12.40 -22.09
N ARG A 115 10.96 -11.09 -21.75
CA ARG A 115 10.21 -10.47 -20.67
C ARG A 115 9.13 -9.51 -21.13
N ILE A 116 9.30 -8.93 -22.29
CA ILE A 116 8.32 -8.00 -22.87
C ILE A 116 7.90 -8.58 -24.20
N ASP A 117 6.60 -8.71 -24.41
CA ASP A 117 6.05 -9.25 -25.61
C ASP A 117 6.39 -8.38 -26.84
N ALA A 118 6.65 -9.01 -27.98
CA ALA A 118 7.01 -8.30 -29.21
C ALA A 118 5.95 -7.29 -29.64
N GLU A 119 4.66 -7.58 -29.43
CA GLU A 119 3.55 -6.67 -29.74
C GLU A 119 3.60 -5.37 -28.89
N ASP A 120 4.03 -5.47 -27.64
CA ASP A 120 4.17 -4.30 -26.76
C ASP A 120 5.35 -3.45 -27.18
N LEU A 121 6.49 -4.07 -27.54
CA LEU A 121 7.65 -3.38 -28.07
C LEU A 121 7.34 -2.68 -29.40
N GLU A 122 6.64 -3.36 -30.32
CA GLU A 122 6.27 -2.81 -31.64
C GLU A 122 5.36 -1.59 -31.53
N ARG A 123 4.45 -1.55 -30.54
CA ARG A 123 3.58 -0.39 -30.31
C ARG A 123 4.35 0.87 -29.97
N GLU A 124 5.46 0.73 -29.30
CA GLU A 124 6.30 1.83 -28.83
C GLU A 124 7.26 2.37 -29.89
N LEU A 125 7.53 1.61 -30.97
CA LEU A 125 8.42 2.03 -32.04
C LEU A 125 7.78 3.02 -33.00
N GLN A 126 8.61 3.93 -33.54
CA GLN A 126 8.24 4.80 -34.64
C GLN A 126 8.30 4.07 -35.98
N LEU A 127 9.30 3.21 -36.17
CA LEU A 127 9.50 2.44 -37.39
C LEU A 127 8.53 1.26 -37.44
N LYS A 128 7.76 1.23 -38.57
CA LYS A 128 6.76 0.18 -38.82
C LYS A 128 6.95 -0.41 -40.23
N PRO A 129 6.45 -1.61 -40.48
CA PRO A 129 6.45 -2.20 -41.83
C PRO A 129 5.90 -1.22 -42.86
N ARG A 130 6.49 -1.23 -44.06
CA ARG A 130 6.19 -0.35 -45.19
C ARG A 130 6.59 1.12 -45.05
N GLN A 131 7.33 1.46 -44.02
CA GLN A 131 7.92 2.79 -43.87
C GLN A 131 9.37 2.80 -44.36
N VAL A 132 9.87 3.99 -44.68
CA VAL A 132 11.27 4.21 -45.09
C VAL A 132 12.16 4.15 -43.85
N LEU A 133 13.17 3.31 -43.92
CA LEU A 133 14.16 3.19 -42.85
C LEU A 133 15.20 4.31 -42.96
N THR A 134 15.39 5.08 -41.89
CA THR A 134 16.50 6.02 -41.80
C THR A 134 17.36 5.68 -40.57
N ARG A 135 18.67 5.86 -40.66
CA ARG A 135 19.61 5.58 -39.55
C ARG A 135 19.23 6.31 -38.27
N THR A 136 18.78 7.57 -38.39
CA THR A 136 18.34 8.37 -37.25
C THR A 136 17.15 7.75 -36.52
N LYS A 137 16.13 7.29 -37.27
CA LYS A 137 14.97 6.63 -36.66
C LYS A 137 15.35 5.30 -35.99
N VAL A 138 16.25 4.52 -36.62
CA VAL A 138 16.74 3.27 -36.00
C VAL A 138 17.44 3.56 -34.68
N GLN A 139 18.28 4.59 -34.60
CA GLN A 139 18.92 5.00 -33.33
C GLN A 139 17.91 5.46 -32.29
N GLN A 140 16.89 6.24 -32.69
CA GLN A 140 15.84 6.70 -31.78
C GLN A 140 15.04 5.52 -31.22
N ASP A 141 14.66 4.58 -32.07
CA ASP A 141 13.92 3.40 -31.64
C ASP A 141 14.77 2.46 -30.80
N THR A 142 16.06 2.30 -31.14
CA THR A 142 17.02 1.57 -30.28
C THR A 142 17.11 2.18 -28.89
N GLN A 143 17.25 3.50 -28.80
CA GLN A 143 17.28 4.19 -27.50
C GLN A 143 15.94 4.02 -26.76
N ARG A 144 14.82 4.09 -27.45
CA ARG A 144 13.49 3.90 -26.87
C ARG A 144 13.33 2.49 -26.28
N LEU A 145 13.77 1.46 -26.99
CA LEU A 145 13.81 0.09 -26.46
C LEU A 145 14.67 -0.01 -25.19
N ILE A 146 15.86 0.58 -25.21
CA ILE A 146 16.74 0.63 -24.03
C ILE A 146 16.01 1.29 -22.85
N ASP A 147 15.33 2.40 -23.09
CA ASP A 147 14.62 3.14 -22.04
C ASP A 147 13.42 2.34 -21.48
N ILE A 148 12.71 1.60 -22.33
CA ILE A 148 11.63 0.68 -21.87
C ILE A 148 12.19 -0.39 -20.94
N TYR A 149 13.28 -1.05 -21.31
CA TYR A 149 13.91 -2.05 -20.44
C TYR A 149 14.47 -1.46 -19.14
N ARG A 150 15.00 -0.24 -19.19
CA ARG A 150 15.45 0.50 -17.98
C ARG A 150 14.29 0.81 -17.03
N LEU A 151 13.12 1.16 -17.54
CA LEU A 151 11.91 1.35 -16.73
C LEU A 151 11.47 0.05 -16.01
N THR A 152 11.84 -1.11 -16.55
CA THR A 152 11.61 -2.41 -15.88
C THR A 152 12.77 -2.80 -14.93
N GLY A 153 13.73 -1.89 -14.68
CA GLY A 153 14.87 -2.12 -13.78
C GLY A 153 16.06 -2.85 -14.42
N ARG A 154 16.13 -2.92 -15.75
CA ARG A 154 17.21 -3.60 -16.49
C ARG A 154 18.15 -2.60 -17.14
N PHE A 155 19.05 -2.02 -16.33
CA PHE A 155 19.98 -0.97 -16.80
C PHE A 155 21.14 -1.52 -17.64
N GLY A 156 21.43 -2.81 -17.55
CA GLY A 156 22.44 -3.49 -18.33
C GLY A 156 21.99 -3.96 -19.70
N VAL A 157 20.76 -3.62 -20.13
CA VAL A 157 20.21 -4.01 -21.43
C VAL A 157 21.08 -3.51 -22.58
N LYS A 158 21.28 -4.37 -23.57
CA LYS A 158 21.93 -4.03 -24.84
C LYS A 158 20.95 -4.31 -25.96
N VAL A 159 20.78 -3.35 -26.85
CA VAL A 159 19.94 -3.47 -28.05
C VAL A 159 20.81 -3.16 -29.25
N GLN A 160 20.95 -4.13 -30.15
CA GLN A 160 21.74 -4.01 -31.36
C GLN A 160 20.81 -4.14 -32.59
N PRO A 161 20.64 -3.07 -33.38
CA PRO A 161 19.86 -3.17 -34.60
C PRO A 161 20.68 -3.84 -35.70
N GLN A 162 20.13 -4.86 -36.32
CA GLN A 162 20.67 -5.52 -37.50
C GLN A 162 19.75 -5.29 -38.69
N MET A 163 20.34 -5.03 -39.86
CA MET A 163 19.62 -4.77 -41.10
C MET A 163 19.94 -5.84 -42.13
N VAL A 164 18.96 -6.63 -42.49
CA VAL A 164 19.09 -7.65 -43.53
C VAL A 164 18.46 -7.14 -44.82
N MET A 165 19.32 -6.80 -45.81
CA MET A 165 18.89 -6.29 -47.10
C MET A 165 18.23 -7.40 -47.93
N LEU A 166 17.08 -7.06 -48.50
CA LEU A 166 16.29 -7.93 -49.39
C LEU A 166 16.25 -7.35 -50.80
N GLU A 167 15.73 -8.12 -51.75
CA GLU A 167 15.47 -7.66 -53.09
C GLU A 167 14.47 -6.47 -53.13
N GLN A 168 14.50 -5.66 -54.19
CA GLN A 168 13.63 -4.48 -54.39
C GLN A 168 13.83 -3.38 -53.34
N ASN A 169 15.06 -3.15 -52.89
CA ASN A 169 15.41 -2.14 -51.88
C ASN A 169 14.54 -2.20 -50.62
N ARG A 170 14.30 -3.43 -50.11
CA ARG A 170 13.63 -3.70 -48.82
C ARG A 170 14.62 -4.18 -47.77
N VAL A 171 14.25 -4.05 -46.52
CA VAL A 171 15.08 -4.46 -45.39
C VAL A 171 14.23 -5.09 -44.29
N ASP A 172 14.69 -6.18 -43.72
CA ASP A 172 14.21 -6.68 -42.44
C ASP A 172 15.07 -6.02 -41.34
N LEU A 173 14.40 -5.32 -40.43
CA LEU A 173 15.04 -4.69 -39.25
C LEU A 173 14.89 -5.63 -38.06
N ILE A 174 16.01 -6.12 -37.56
CA ILE A 174 16.06 -7.03 -36.41
C ILE A 174 16.67 -6.28 -35.24
N PHE A 175 15.97 -6.21 -34.12
CA PHE A 175 16.54 -5.75 -32.86
C PHE A 175 16.95 -6.95 -32.02
N GLU A 176 18.24 -7.20 -31.94
CA GLU A 176 18.81 -8.19 -31.03
C GLU A 176 18.93 -7.60 -29.65
N ILE A 177 18.25 -8.21 -28.66
CA ILE A 177 18.09 -7.67 -27.33
C ILE A 177 18.74 -8.64 -26.34
N ASP A 178 19.78 -8.17 -25.65
CA ASP A 178 20.30 -8.80 -24.45
C ASP A 178 19.72 -8.08 -23.24
N GLU A 179 18.66 -8.65 -22.66
CA GLU A 179 17.90 -7.99 -21.58
C GLU A 179 18.73 -7.75 -20.32
N GLY A 180 19.81 -8.48 -20.11
CA GLY A 180 20.64 -8.40 -18.92
C GLY A 180 19.90 -8.84 -17.64
N ALA A 181 20.58 -8.76 -16.50
CA ALA A 181 20.01 -9.00 -15.18
C ALA A 181 19.23 -7.78 -14.67
N LEU A 182 18.32 -8.01 -13.69
CA LEU A 182 17.73 -6.90 -12.93
C LEU A 182 18.84 -6.16 -12.17
N SER A 183 18.88 -4.85 -12.31
CA SER A 183 19.82 -4.02 -11.58
C SER A 183 19.28 -3.76 -10.19
N LYS A 184 19.95 -4.29 -9.19
CA LYS A 184 19.59 -4.18 -7.79
C LYS A 184 20.39 -3.09 -7.08
N ILE A 185 19.97 -2.73 -5.87
CA ILE A 185 20.68 -1.79 -5.01
C ILE A 185 21.56 -2.58 -4.06
N SER A 186 22.87 -2.58 -4.29
CA SER A 186 23.84 -3.30 -3.45
C SER A 186 24.04 -2.63 -2.09
N LYS A 187 23.96 -1.28 -2.03
CA LYS A 187 24.20 -0.52 -0.81
C LYS A 187 23.48 0.83 -0.83
N ILE A 188 22.95 1.25 0.33
CA ILE A 188 22.39 2.59 0.54
C ILE A 188 23.15 3.28 1.66
N SER A 189 23.81 4.38 1.31
CA SER A 189 24.65 5.19 2.21
C SER A 189 24.04 6.56 2.45
N PHE A 190 24.26 7.12 3.63
CA PHE A 190 23.86 8.48 4.00
C PHE A 190 25.08 9.27 4.44
N ILE A 191 25.23 10.49 3.95
CA ILE A 191 26.30 11.44 4.33
C ILE A 191 25.62 12.66 4.93
N GLY A 192 26.13 13.16 6.07
CA GLY A 192 25.59 14.33 6.76
C GLY A 192 24.45 14.02 7.75
N ASN A 193 24.16 12.76 8.03
CA ASN A 193 23.16 12.31 9.00
C ASN A 193 23.76 12.23 10.42
N HIS A 194 23.80 13.35 11.13
CA HIS A 194 24.39 13.42 12.49
C HIS A 194 23.40 12.98 13.59
N ARG A 195 22.11 13.21 13.39
CA ARG A 195 21.07 12.94 14.42
C ARG A 195 20.49 11.53 14.36
N PHE A 196 20.30 10.99 13.17
CA PHE A 196 19.68 9.69 12.98
C PHE A 196 20.68 8.72 12.34
N SER A 197 20.69 7.48 12.81
CA SER A 197 21.55 6.46 12.23
C SER A 197 21.13 6.12 10.80
N GLY A 198 22.10 5.67 9.99
CA GLY A 198 21.81 5.20 8.62
C GLY A 198 20.81 4.06 8.59
N SER A 199 20.81 3.17 9.60
CA SER A 199 19.81 2.12 9.73
C SER A 199 18.41 2.69 9.87
N LYS A 200 18.23 3.70 10.74
CA LYS A 200 16.94 4.36 10.91
C LYS A 200 16.45 5.05 9.62
N LEU A 201 17.36 5.65 8.88
CA LEU A 201 17.00 6.31 7.61
C LEU A 201 16.66 5.28 6.52
N ARG A 202 17.32 4.11 6.50
CA ARG A 202 16.93 2.99 5.62
C ARG A 202 15.52 2.46 5.92
N ASP A 203 15.09 2.48 7.19
CA ASP A 203 13.71 2.12 7.54
C ASP A 203 12.68 3.13 7.02
N VAL A 204 13.05 4.40 6.87
CA VAL A 204 12.15 5.48 6.42
C VAL A 204 11.90 5.44 4.91
N ILE A 205 12.90 5.08 4.13
CA ILE A 205 12.84 5.05 2.67
C ILE A 205 12.20 3.76 2.13
N GLN A 206 11.68 3.79 0.91
CA GLN A 206 11.11 2.61 0.25
C GLN A 206 12.16 1.73 -0.42
N SER A 207 13.19 2.33 -1.02
CA SER A 207 14.28 1.59 -1.63
C SER A 207 15.06 0.81 -0.58
N LYS A 208 15.41 -0.43 -0.92
CA LYS A 208 16.10 -1.36 -0.01
C LYS A 208 17.35 -1.95 -0.65
N GLU A 209 18.29 -2.37 0.19
CA GLU A 209 19.48 -3.10 -0.24
C GLU A 209 19.12 -4.53 -0.65
N ASP A 210 19.77 -5.08 -1.67
CA ASP A 210 19.61 -6.47 -2.09
C ASP A 210 19.92 -7.43 -0.93
N ALA A 211 19.05 -8.43 -0.77
CA ALA A 211 19.21 -9.45 0.24
C ALA A 211 18.50 -10.74 -0.22
N PHE A 212 19.07 -11.90 0.15
CA PHE A 212 18.59 -13.22 -0.27
C PHE A 212 17.11 -13.49 0.06
N TYR A 213 16.55 -12.83 1.07
CA TYR A 213 15.16 -12.97 1.49
C TYR A 213 14.17 -12.05 0.74
N ARG A 214 14.63 -11.21 -0.20
CA ARG A 214 13.79 -10.27 -0.97
C ARG A 214 13.30 -10.83 -2.30
N PHE A 215 13.31 -12.15 -2.45
CA PHE A 215 12.89 -12.80 -3.69
C PHE A 215 11.41 -12.63 -4.07
N LEU A 216 10.57 -12.14 -3.15
CA LEU A 216 9.14 -11.85 -3.37
C LEU A 216 8.82 -10.35 -3.46
N THR A 217 9.82 -9.48 -3.34
CA THR A 217 9.64 -8.02 -3.41
C THR A 217 10.49 -7.44 -4.53
N SER A 218 10.16 -6.25 -4.99
CA SER A 218 10.91 -5.51 -5.99
C SER A 218 11.48 -4.19 -5.45
N ASP A 219 11.49 -4.02 -4.13
CA ASP A 219 11.97 -2.81 -3.46
C ASP A 219 13.50 -2.69 -3.43
N ASP A 220 14.20 -3.77 -3.72
CA ASP A 220 15.65 -3.85 -3.92
C ASP A 220 16.10 -3.56 -5.37
N THR A 221 15.18 -3.46 -6.33
CA THR A 221 15.49 -3.07 -7.70
C THR A 221 15.76 -1.57 -7.79
N TYR A 222 16.79 -1.18 -8.54
CA TYR A 222 17.09 0.23 -8.77
C TYR A 222 15.98 0.89 -9.60
N ASP A 223 15.45 2.00 -9.08
CA ASP A 223 14.38 2.79 -9.68
C ASP A 223 14.61 4.28 -9.35
N PRO A 224 14.93 5.13 -10.33
CA PRO A 224 15.20 6.55 -10.10
C PRO A 224 14.01 7.32 -9.51
N ASP A 225 12.78 7.00 -9.92
CA ASP A 225 11.57 7.66 -9.42
C ASP A 225 11.32 7.32 -7.95
N ARG A 226 11.59 6.08 -7.58
CA ARG A 226 11.53 5.64 -6.19
C ARG A 226 12.57 6.36 -5.33
N LEU A 227 13.79 6.56 -5.83
CA LEU A 227 14.83 7.32 -5.11
C LEU A 227 14.44 8.79 -4.91
N ASN A 228 13.80 9.42 -5.90
CA ASN A 228 13.26 10.77 -5.75
C ASN A 228 12.18 10.80 -4.66
N PHE A 229 11.29 9.81 -4.64
CA PHE A 229 10.27 9.67 -3.60
C PHE A 229 10.88 9.43 -2.22
N ASP A 230 11.96 8.66 -2.13
CA ASP A 230 12.71 8.43 -0.89
C ASP A 230 13.28 9.73 -0.31
N GLY A 231 13.75 10.64 -1.17
CA GLY A 231 14.13 11.99 -0.77
C GLY A 231 12.99 12.77 -0.11
N GLU A 232 11.76 12.65 -0.62
CA GLU A 232 10.57 13.24 0.00
C GLU A 232 10.18 12.56 1.32
N LEU A 233 10.37 11.25 1.44
CA LEU A 233 10.15 10.53 2.70
C LEU A 233 11.13 10.99 3.78
N LEU A 234 12.42 11.14 3.44
CA LEU A 234 13.43 11.69 4.34
C LEU A 234 13.07 13.12 4.77
N ARG A 235 12.68 13.99 3.83
CA ARG A 235 12.26 15.36 4.13
C ARG A 235 11.09 15.39 5.10
N ARG A 236 10.07 14.57 4.89
CA ARG A 236 8.91 14.45 5.78
C ARG A 236 9.32 13.92 7.16
N PHE A 237 10.19 12.92 7.21
CA PHE A 237 10.68 12.35 8.45
C PHE A 237 11.42 13.40 9.28
N TYR A 238 12.39 14.09 8.70
CA TYR A 238 13.16 15.14 9.39
C TYR A 238 12.28 16.33 9.82
N SER A 239 11.37 16.78 8.97
CA SER A 239 10.41 17.84 9.29
C SER A 239 9.46 17.46 10.43
N ASN A 240 9.11 16.18 10.56
CA ASN A 240 8.32 15.67 11.68
C ASN A 240 9.12 15.55 12.99
N ASN A 241 10.45 15.62 12.91
CA ASN A 241 11.36 15.52 14.05
C ASN A 241 12.07 16.84 14.41
N GLY A 242 11.58 17.96 13.90
CA GLY A 242 12.03 19.30 14.26
C GLY A 242 13.00 19.96 13.28
N PHE A 243 13.38 19.32 12.20
CA PHE A 243 14.35 19.82 11.23
C PHE A 243 13.62 20.47 10.04
N ILE A 244 13.29 21.75 10.18
CA ILE A 244 12.52 22.50 9.18
C ILE A 244 13.37 22.82 7.94
N ASP A 245 14.67 23.03 8.13
CA ASP A 245 15.63 23.42 7.10
C ASP A 245 16.30 22.21 6.44
N PHE A 246 15.84 21.00 6.73
CA PHE A 246 16.37 19.77 6.14
C PHE A 246 16.26 19.77 4.61
N GLN A 247 17.35 19.39 3.98
CA GLN A 247 17.44 19.23 2.52
C GLN A 247 18.20 17.95 2.16
N VAL A 248 17.74 17.28 1.13
CA VAL A 248 18.52 16.30 0.40
C VAL A 248 19.33 17.08 -0.64
N VAL A 249 20.62 17.18 -0.42
CA VAL A 249 21.55 17.95 -1.27
C VAL A 249 21.74 17.26 -2.61
N SER A 250 21.96 15.94 -2.56
CA SER A 250 22.08 15.11 -3.76
C SER A 250 21.70 13.65 -3.47
N THR A 251 21.25 12.97 -4.50
CA THR A 251 21.08 11.51 -4.52
C THR A 251 21.88 11.01 -5.72
N VAL A 252 22.93 10.25 -5.44
CA VAL A 252 23.84 9.70 -6.46
C VAL A 252 23.69 8.18 -6.45
N ALA A 253 23.49 7.61 -7.62
CA ALA A 253 23.48 6.17 -7.84
C ALA A 253 24.64 5.82 -8.77
N GLU A 254 25.58 5.05 -8.29
CA GLU A 254 26.78 4.62 -9.03
C GLU A 254 26.70 3.15 -9.33
N LEU A 255 26.94 2.76 -10.59
CA LEU A 255 27.03 1.37 -10.99
C LEU A 255 28.30 0.75 -10.42
N SER A 256 28.17 -0.36 -9.70
CA SER A 256 29.33 -1.06 -9.13
C SER A 256 30.20 -1.65 -10.23
N PRO A 257 31.53 -1.44 -10.23
CA PRO A 257 32.43 -2.01 -11.24
C PRO A 257 32.34 -3.54 -11.26
N GLY A 258 32.01 -4.10 -12.43
CA GLY A 258 31.93 -5.56 -12.63
C GLY A 258 30.61 -6.21 -12.21
N ASP A 259 29.65 -5.45 -11.71
CA ASP A 259 28.33 -5.92 -11.33
C ASP A 259 27.25 -5.02 -11.95
N SER A 260 26.05 -5.54 -12.17
CA SER A 260 24.91 -4.77 -12.68
C SER A 260 24.15 -4.01 -11.57
N ASN A 261 24.71 -3.95 -10.36
CA ASN A 261 24.08 -3.40 -9.17
C ASN A 261 24.51 -1.96 -8.88
N PHE A 262 23.62 -1.18 -8.26
CA PHE A 262 23.85 0.22 -7.93
C PHE A 262 24.19 0.41 -6.45
N ALA A 263 25.18 1.23 -6.16
CA ALA A 263 25.40 1.84 -4.85
C ALA A 263 24.73 3.21 -4.82
N VAL A 264 23.83 3.45 -3.87
CA VAL A 264 23.07 4.69 -3.74
C VAL A 264 23.61 5.50 -2.55
N THR A 265 23.90 6.78 -2.75
CA THR A 265 24.37 7.68 -1.68
C THR A 265 23.46 8.91 -1.62
N PHE A 266 22.81 9.12 -0.47
CA PHE A 266 22.07 10.33 -0.14
C PHE A 266 22.96 11.29 0.64
N THR A 267 23.21 12.48 0.10
CA THR A 267 23.89 13.56 0.82
C THR A 267 22.84 14.47 1.45
N LEU A 268 22.88 14.60 2.77
CA LEU A 268 21.87 15.28 3.57
C LEU A 268 22.44 16.53 4.23
N ALA A 269 21.65 17.59 4.31
CA ALA A 269 21.88 18.74 5.16
C ALA A 269 20.75 18.81 6.19
N GLU A 270 21.06 18.41 7.44
CA GLU A 270 20.03 18.31 8.49
C GLU A 270 19.52 19.68 8.93
N GLY A 271 20.40 20.68 8.96
CA GLY A 271 20.09 22.00 9.51
C GLY A 271 19.95 21.99 11.04
N LYS A 272 19.37 23.06 11.61
CA LYS A 272 19.12 23.17 13.05
C LYS A 272 17.82 22.49 13.43
N ARG A 273 17.76 21.97 14.64
CA ARG A 273 16.54 21.39 15.22
C ARG A 273 15.79 22.45 16.00
N TYR A 274 14.52 22.68 15.68
CA TYR A 274 13.69 23.73 16.25
C TYR A 274 12.59 23.19 17.18
N LYS A 275 12.35 23.88 18.28
CA LYS A 275 11.14 23.71 19.09
C LYS A 275 10.01 24.57 18.52
N LEU A 276 8.77 24.09 18.67
CA LEU A 276 7.58 24.87 18.33
C LEU A 276 7.30 25.85 19.49
N GLY A 277 7.56 27.11 19.28
CA GLY A 277 7.24 28.17 20.22
C GLY A 277 5.75 28.52 20.19
N LYS A 278 5.44 29.81 20.29
CA LYS A 278 4.05 30.30 20.32
C LYS A 278 3.35 30.07 18.98
N ILE A 279 2.10 29.64 19.04
CA ILE A 279 1.20 29.58 17.88
C ILE A 279 0.20 30.74 17.99
N THR A 280 0.16 31.60 16.98
CA THR A 280 -0.82 32.68 16.88
C THR A 280 -1.86 32.34 15.83
N LEU A 281 -3.12 32.59 16.13
CA LEU A 281 -4.24 32.47 15.20
C LEU A 281 -4.88 33.84 15.03
N GLU A 282 -4.92 34.31 13.79
CA GLU A 282 -5.53 35.55 13.39
C GLU A 282 -6.64 35.30 12.36
N SER A 283 -7.68 36.08 12.34
CA SER A 283 -8.80 35.92 11.42
C SER A 283 -9.17 37.23 10.76
N ALA A 284 -9.40 37.20 9.45
CA ALA A 284 -10.02 38.28 8.69
C ALA A 284 -11.55 38.23 8.74
N VAL A 285 -12.13 37.27 9.43
CA VAL A 285 -13.58 37.06 9.59
C VAL A 285 -13.95 37.46 11.04
N GLU A 286 -14.77 38.45 11.21
CA GLU A 286 -15.13 39.04 12.52
C GLU A 286 -15.94 38.08 13.41
N ASP A 287 -16.76 37.22 12.82
CA ASP A 287 -17.65 36.27 13.51
C ASP A 287 -16.94 35.07 14.14
N ILE A 288 -15.60 34.90 13.96
CA ILE A 288 -14.86 33.77 14.46
C ILE A 288 -14.34 34.01 15.88
N ASN A 289 -14.82 33.23 16.84
CA ASN A 289 -14.29 33.23 18.19
C ASN A 289 -13.00 32.45 18.31
N ILE A 290 -11.86 33.16 18.24
CA ILE A 290 -10.50 32.56 18.27
C ILE A 290 -10.23 31.84 19.59
N GLU A 291 -10.77 32.31 20.72
CA GLU A 291 -10.53 31.73 22.04
C GLU A 291 -11.05 30.29 22.12
N LYS A 292 -12.23 30.02 21.55
CA LYS A 292 -12.82 28.69 21.49
C LYS A 292 -11.99 27.71 20.67
N LEU A 293 -11.14 28.18 19.75
CA LEU A 293 -10.32 27.35 18.86
C LEU A 293 -8.92 27.01 19.44
N GLN A 294 -8.50 27.74 20.50
CA GLN A 294 -7.13 27.59 21.04
C GLN A 294 -6.79 26.19 21.53
N HIS A 295 -7.76 25.46 22.09
CA HIS A 295 -7.56 24.08 22.58
C HIS A 295 -7.16 23.11 21.47
N LEU A 296 -7.43 23.41 20.19
CA LEU A 296 -7.11 22.55 19.05
C LEU A 296 -5.62 22.56 18.68
N TYR A 297 -4.87 23.59 19.09
CA TYR A 297 -3.46 23.76 18.71
C TYR A 297 -2.49 24.07 19.84
N LYS A 298 -2.93 24.68 20.95
CA LYS A 298 -2.05 25.10 22.08
C LYS A 298 -1.23 23.94 22.66
N GLY A 299 -1.76 22.73 22.69
CA GLY A 299 -1.05 21.56 23.20
C GLY A 299 0.20 21.14 22.39
N LEU A 300 0.50 21.82 21.29
CA LEU A 300 1.70 21.58 20.48
C LEU A 300 2.88 22.46 20.86
N GLU A 301 2.66 23.54 21.61
CA GLU A 301 3.67 24.52 22.01
C GLU A 301 4.69 23.88 22.97
N GLY A 302 5.95 24.30 22.89
CA GLY A 302 7.06 23.85 23.73
C GLY A 302 7.72 22.54 23.32
N GLY A 303 7.05 21.71 22.49
CA GLY A 303 7.61 20.48 21.94
C GLY A 303 8.52 20.72 20.74
N TRP A 304 9.17 19.67 20.25
CA TRP A 304 9.87 19.75 18.95
C TRP A 304 8.88 20.00 17.81
N TYR A 305 9.24 20.85 16.88
CA TYR A 305 8.41 21.10 15.71
C TYR A 305 8.10 19.78 14.99
N ASN A 306 6.83 19.59 14.65
CA ASN A 306 6.36 18.39 13.95
C ASN A 306 5.34 18.80 12.89
N ALA A 307 5.76 18.76 11.62
CA ALA A 307 4.94 19.20 10.50
C ALA A 307 3.61 18.42 10.41
N ARG A 308 3.61 17.13 10.71
CA ARG A 308 2.40 16.29 10.71
C ARG A 308 1.41 16.73 11.80
N LEU A 309 1.88 17.04 13.00
CA LEU A 309 1.02 17.50 14.10
C LEU A 309 0.47 18.91 13.82
N VAL A 310 1.29 19.78 13.26
CA VAL A 310 0.84 21.11 12.79
C VAL A 310 -0.25 20.98 11.73
N ASN A 311 -0.04 20.12 10.72
CA ASN A 311 -1.06 19.85 9.70
C ASN A 311 -2.36 19.32 10.31
N LYS A 312 -2.26 18.36 11.25
CA LYS A 312 -3.45 17.85 11.97
C LYS A 312 -4.18 18.94 12.76
N ALA A 313 -3.45 19.87 13.38
CA ALA A 313 -4.07 21.00 14.10
C ALA A 313 -4.79 21.94 13.12
N VAL A 314 -4.19 22.25 11.98
CA VAL A 314 -4.84 23.04 10.93
C VAL A 314 -6.08 22.31 10.39
N ASP A 315 -6.01 21.00 10.15
CA ASP A 315 -7.16 20.21 9.70
C ASP A 315 -8.29 20.21 10.75
N ARG A 316 -7.97 20.18 12.05
CA ARG A 316 -8.96 20.31 13.13
C ARG A 316 -9.60 21.70 13.16
N LEU A 317 -8.79 22.76 13.00
CA LEU A 317 -9.28 24.13 12.89
C LEU A 317 -10.23 24.30 11.71
N VAL A 318 -9.83 23.84 10.52
CA VAL A 318 -10.71 23.84 9.33
C VAL A 318 -11.98 23.03 9.58
N GLY A 319 -11.85 21.89 10.28
CA GLY A 319 -12.98 21.06 10.67
C GLY A 319 -13.97 21.79 11.57
N GLN A 320 -13.48 22.43 12.61
CA GLN A 320 -14.32 23.17 13.56
C GLN A 320 -14.97 24.38 12.90
N LEU A 321 -14.21 25.17 12.14
CA LEU A 321 -14.75 26.30 11.39
C LEU A 321 -15.82 25.86 10.37
N GLY A 322 -15.63 24.69 9.77
CA GLY A 322 -16.67 24.12 8.92
C GLY A 322 -17.95 23.75 9.68
N VAL A 323 -17.84 23.26 10.94
CA VAL A 323 -19.01 23.03 11.81
C VAL A 323 -19.72 24.35 12.12
N ASP A 324 -18.95 25.44 12.30
CA ASP A 324 -19.45 26.77 12.57
C ASP A 324 -20.00 27.46 11.29
N GLY A 325 -20.07 26.75 10.16
CA GLY A 325 -20.70 27.21 8.92
C GLY A 325 -19.80 27.98 7.96
N PHE A 326 -18.49 28.03 8.21
CA PHE A 326 -17.53 28.66 7.29
C PHE A 326 -17.06 27.69 6.23
N ALA A 327 -17.51 27.88 4.98
CA ALA A 327 -17.10 27.14 3.82
C ALA A 327 -15.73 27.61 3.30
N PHE A 328 -14.99 26.72 2.62
CA PHE A 328 -13.75 27.05 1.91
C PHE A 328 -12.70 27.79 2.76
N VAL A 329 -12.60 27.42 4.06
CA VAL A 329 -11.62 28.04 4.95
C VAL A 329 -10.20 27.72 4.47
N ASP A 330 -9.48 28.76 4.09
CA ASP A 330 -8.04 28.68 3.82
C ASP A 330 -7.29 29.26 5.03
N ILE A 331 -6.46 28.40 5.64
CA ILE A 331 -5.59 28.81 6.75
C ILE A 331 -4.16 28.91 6.22
N LYS A 332 -3.74 30.12 5.93
CA LYS A 332 -2.36 30.42 5.55
C LYS A 332 -1.44 30.24 6.75
N ARG A 333 -0.31 29.57 6.53
CA ARG A 333 0.68 29.28 7.54
C ARG A 333 1.94 30.07 7.29
N GLN A 334 2.41 30.78 8.27
CA GLN A 334 3.69 31.49 8.25
C GLN A 334 4.56 30.99 9.42
N VAL A 335 5.71 30.41 9.09
CA VAL A 335 6.69 29.95 10.07
C VAL A 335 7.79 31.00 10.16
N LYS A 336 7.93 31.64 11.32
CA LYS A 336 9.01 32.62 11.60
C LYS A 336 10.04 31.97 12.52
N ARG A 337 11.29 31.92 12.08
CA ARG A 337 12.40 31.36 12.84
C ARG A 337 12.92 32.39 13.86
N LYS A 338 13.18 31.92 15.08
CA LYS A 338 13.95 32.64 16.09
C LYS A 338 15.27 31.90 16.28
N GLU A 339 16.26 32.25 15.47
CA GLU A 339 17.53 31.53 15.40
C GLU A 339 18.30 31.48 16.71
N ASN A 340 18.22 32.57 17.49
CA ASN A 340 18.90 32.68 18.80
C ASN A 340 18.32 31.72 19.86
N GLU A 341 17.06 31.31 19.70
CA GLU A 341 16.34 30.44 20.66
C GLU A 341 16.17 29.01 20.12
N ASN A 342 16.64 28.70 18.91
CA ASN A 342 16.32 27.45 18.19
C ASN A 342 14.82 27.10 18.25
N SER A 343 13.98 28.13 18.10
CA SER A 343 12.53 28.03 18.14
C SER A 343 11.87 28.64 16.92
N VAL A 344 10.67 28.16 16.59
CA VAL A 344 9.84 28.72 15.53
C VAL A 344 8.52 29.20 16.08
N VAL A 345 8.08 30.37 15.65
CA VAL A 345 6.72 30.89 15.89
C VAL A 345 5.88 30.56 14.66
N LEU A 346 4.74 29.95 14.90
CA LEU A 346 3.77 29.61 13.85
C LEU A 346 2.62 30.60 13.87
N ALA A 347 2.48 31.40 12.83
CA ALA A 347 1.34 32.26 12.62
C ALA A 347 0.36 31.56 11.66
N LEU A 348 -0.87 31.40 12.11
CA LEU A 348 -2.00 30.87 11.35
C LEU A 348 -2.93 32.03 11.04
N TYR A 349 -3.26 32.25 9.78
CA TYR A 349 -4.14 33.33 9.34
C TYR A 349 -5.34 32.76 8.58
N ILE A 350 -6.53 33.00 9.11
CA ILE A 350 -7.79 32.63 8.47
C ILE A 350 -8.17 33.73 7.48
N ALA A 351 -8.14 33.42 6.18
CA ALA A 351 -8.55 34.36 5.14
C ALA A 351 -10.07 34.54 5.13
N LYS A 352 -10.52 35.65 4.54
CA LYS A 352 -11.99 35.96 4.41
C LYS A 352 -12.63 34.86 3.53
N THR A 353 -13.63 34.19 4.05
CA THR A 353 -14.30 33.07 3.37
C THR A 353 -15.80 33.33 3.31
N PRO A 354 -16.45 33.14 2.13
CA PRO A 354 -17.90 33.24 2.02
C PRO A 354 -18.58 32.05 2.74
N ARG A 355 -19.79 32.27 3.26
CA ARG A 355 -20.69 31.19 3.62
C ARG A 355 -21.33 30.66 2.35
N VAL A 356 -21.23 29.34 2.12
CA VAL A 356 -21.77 28.66 0.94
C VAL A 356 -22.58 27.46 1.41
N HIS A 357 -23.73 27.21 0.78
CA HIS A 357 -24.60 26.09 1.09
C HIS A 357 -24.60 25.06 -0.03
N VAL A 358 -24.81 23.81 0.32
CA VAL A 358 -24.96 22.71 -0.65
C VAL A 358 -26.33 22.81 -1.29
N GLU A 359 -26.38 23.09 -2.58
CA GLU A 359 -27.63 23.16 -3.32
C GLU A 359 -28.14 21.76 -3.69
N ARG A 360 -27.25 20.92 -4.20
CA ARG A 360 -27.55 19.55 -4.63
C ARG A 360 -26.34 18.66 -4.61
N ILE A 361 -26.57 17.37 -4.40
CA ILE A 361 -25.56 16.31 -4.47
C ILE A 361 -25.90 15.39 -5.67
N ASN A 362 -25.13 15.48 -6.75
CA ASN A 362 -25.27 14.63 -7.92
C ASN A 362 -24.28 13.47 -7.84
N ILE A 363 -24.79 12.25 -7.98
CA ILE A 363 -23.99 11.01 -7.99
C ILE A 363 -24.01 10.46 -9.40
N GLU A 364 -22.83 10.11 -9.93
CA GLU A 364 -22.62 9.66 -11.30
C GLU A 364 -21.65 8.48 -11.34
N GLY A 365 -21.87 7.52 -12.26
CA GLY A 365 -20.99 6.37 -12.46
C GLY A 365 -21.32 5.14 -11.64
N ASN A 366 -22.40 5.18 -10.82
CA ASN A 366 -22.89 4.07 -10.02
C ASN A 366 -23.92 3.24 -10.80
N SER A 367 -23.45 2.44 -11.75
CA SER A 367 -24.33 1.63 -12.62
C SER A 367 -24.97 0.42 -11.93
N ARG A 368 -24.33 -0.09 -10.87
CA ARG A 368 -24.77 -1.24 -10.09
C ARG A 368 -25.19 -0.85 -8.68
N THR A 369 -24.44 0.04 -8.03
CA THR A 369 -24.66 0.48 -6.66
C THR A 369 -25.80 1.49 -6.62
N LEU A 370 -26.78 1.27 -5.75
CA LEU A 370 -27.88 2.21 -5.57
C LEU A 370 -27.39 3.57 -5.05
N ASP A 371 -28.01 4.65 -5.51
CA ASP A 371 -27.70 6.02 -5.11
C ASP A 371 -27.73 6.20 -3.58
N ALA A 372 -28.72 5.61 -2.91
CA ALA A 372 -28.88 5.64 -1.47
C ALA A 372 -27.66 5.12 -0.70
N VAL A 373 -26.96 4.11 -1.26
CA VAL A 373 -25.75 3.52 -0.63
C VAL A 373 -24.58 4.51 -0.58
N ILE A 374 -24.46 5.35 -1.61
CA ILE A 374 -23.43 6.39 -1.65
C ILE A 374 -23.89 7.61 -0.84
N ARG A 375 -25.14 7.99 -0.98
CA ARG A 375 -25.73 9.18 -0.33
C ARG A 375 -25.69 9.09 1.19
N ARG A 376 -25.94 7.92 1.78
CA ARG A 376 -25.88 7.70 3.23
C ARG A 376 -24.50 7.88 3.86
N GLU A 377 -23.42 7.86 3.05
CA GLU A 377 -22.05 8.11 3.52
C GLU A 377 -21.73 9.61 3.69
N PHE A 378 -22.69 10.47 3.34
CA PHE A 378 -22.56 11.90 3.53
C PHE A 378 -23.19 12.34 4.87
N ASP A 379 -22.39 13.02 5.69
CA ASP A 379 -22.87 13.79 6.85
C ASP A 379 -23.38 15.18 6.44
N LEU A 380 -23.49 15.45 5.13
CA LEU A 380 -23.95 16.70 4.53
C LEU A 380 -25.25 16.42 3.77
N LEU A 381 -26.25 17.23 4.04
CA LEU A 381 -27.52 17.24 3.31
C LEU A 381 -27.60 18.44 2.36
N GLU A 382 -28.48 18.35 1.40
CA GLU A 382 -28.84 19.47 0.55
C GLU A 382 -29.49 20.57 1.40
N GLY A 383 -29.03 21.81 1.27
CA GLY A 383 -29.37 22.92 2.15
C GLY A 383 -28.39 23.21 3.29
N ASP A 384 -27.54 22.22 3.67
CA ASP A 384 -26.56 22.44 4.72
C ASP A 384 -25.45 23.43 4.32
N ALA A 385 -24.87 24.09 5.34
CA ALA A 385 -23.64 24.84 5.11
C ALA A 385 -22.51 23.92 4.63
N PHE A 386 -21.86 24.30 3.53
CA PHE A 386 -20.77 23.53 2.94
C PHE A 386 -19.61 23.36 3.93
N ASN A 387 -19.15 22.13 4.08
CA ASN A 387 -18.10 21.80 5.02
C ASN A 387 -17.08 20.85 4.39
N VAL A 388 -15.86 21.36 4.14
CA VAL A 388 -14.76 20.60 3.52
C VAL A 388 -14.37 19.36 4.33
N SER A 389 -14.43 19.41 5.67
CA SER A 389 -14.10 18.30 6.53
C SER A 389 -15.13 17.18 6.46
N LYS A 390 -16.42 17.52 6.44
CA LYS A 390 -17.50 16.55 6.17
C LYS A 390 -17.36 15.95 4.79
N LEU A 391 -17.03 16.76 3.78
CA LEU A 391 -16.79 16.26 2.41
C LEU A 391 -15.60 15.31 2.31
N ARG A 392 -14.47 15.63 2.95
CA ARG A 392 -13.30 14.74 3.04
C ARG A 392 -13.64 13.42 3.76
N ARG A 393 -14.50 13.49 4.77
CA ARG A 393 -15.00 12.33 5.51
C ARG A 393 -15.87 11.47 4.61
N ALA A 394 -16.87 12.05 3.94
CA ALA A 394 -17.72 11.37 2.97
C ALA A 394 -16.88 10.66 1.88
N ARG A 395 -15.90 11.36 1.29
CA ARG A 395 -14.99 10.74 0.30
C ARG A 395 -14.26 9.52 0.87
N ARG A 396 -13.79 9.59 2.13
CA ARG A 396 -13.13 8.45 2.79
C ARG A 396 -14.12 7.32 3.06
N SER A 397 -15.31 7.62 3.57
CA SER A 397 -16.36 6.63 3.83
C SER A 397 -16.74 5.90 2.55
N ILE A 398 -16.99 6.61 1.45
CA ILE A 398 -17.30 6.01 0.15
C ILE A 398 -16.15 5.13 -0.35
N ARG A 399 -14.90 5.55 -0.21
CA ARG A 399 -13.74 4.70 -0.54
C ARG A 399 -13.65 3.45 0.34
N ASN A 400 -13.95 3.58 1.62
CA ASN A 400 -13.90 2.49 2.59
C ASN A 400 -14.98 1.43 2.38
N LEU A 401 -16.06 1.75 1.65
CA LEU A 401 -17.02 0.74 1.18
C LEU A 401 -16.30 -0.34 0.34
N GLY A 402 -15.24 0.04 -0.38
CA GLY A 402 -14.48 -0.89 -1.20
C GLY A 402 -15.15 -1.25 -2.52
N PHE A 403 -16.24 -0.56 -2.92
CA PHE A 403 -17.01 -0.83 -4.14
C PHE A 403 -16.48 -0.10 -5.37
N PHE A 404 -15.63 0.90 -5.16
CA PHE A 404 -15.16 1.82 -6.21
C PHE A 404 -13.64 1.78 -6.33
N SER A 405 -13.16 1.79 -7.58
CA SER A 405 -11.72 1.96 -7.91
C SER A 405 -11.30 3.42 -7.76
N LYS A 406 -12.22 4.35 -8.11
CA LYS A 406 -12.00 5.79 -8.04
C LYS A 406 -13.21 6.50 -7.46
N VAL A 407 -12.95 7.47 -6.60
CA VAL A 407 -13.96 8.34 -5.99
C VAL A 407 -13.47 9.78 -6.10
N LYS A 408 -14.16 10.59 -6.88
CA LYS A 408 -13.90 12.02 -7.06
C LYS A 408 -15.11 12.81 -6.61
N ILE A 409 -14.90 13.87 -5.84
CA ILE A 409 -15.97 14.80 -5.47
C ILE A 409 -15.50 16.19 -5.85
N ASP A 410 -16.20 16.79 -6.79
CA ASP A 410 -15.95 18.14 -7.31
C ASP A 410 -17.03 19.11 -6.83
N ASN A 411 -16.63 20.34 -6.61
CA ASN A 411 -17.54 21.44 -6.28
C ASN A 411 -17.80 22.25 -7.55
N LEU A 412 -19.05 22.36 -7.94
CA LEU A 412 -19.49 23.16 -9.06
C LEU A 412 -20.23 24.41 -8.56
N ALA A 413 -20.20 25.48 -9.33
CA ALA A 413 -21.00 26.65 -9.05
C ALA A 413 -22.49 26.30 -9.04
N GLY A 414 -23.22 26.74 -8.04
CA GLY A 414 -24.66 26.59 -7.93
C GLY A 414 -25.42 27.71 -8.64
N SER A 415 -26.72 27.77 -8.41
CA SER A 415 -27.63 28.78 -8.98
C SER A 415 -27.36 30.20 -8.47
N ALA A 416 -26.65 30.37 -7.34
CA ALA A 416 -26.27 31.62 -6.74
C ALA A 416 -24.82 31.55 -6.19
N LYS A 417 -24.22 32.73 -5.93
CA LYS A 417 -22.82 32.86 -5.43
C LYS A 417 -22.60 32.20 -4.05
N ASP A 418 -23.63 32.02 -3.27
CA ASP A 418 -23.65 31.38 -1.95
C ASP A 418 -24.08 29.88 -2.04
N LYS A 419 -24.16 29.31 -3.23
CA LYS A 419 -24.56 27.91 -3.45
C LYS A 419 -23.53 27.12 -4.23
N THR A 420 -23.40 25.85 -3.88
CA THR A 420 -22.52 24.89 -4.57
C THR A 420 -23.23 23.58 -4.84
N ILE A 421 -22.94 22.98 -5.99
CA ILE A 421 -23.39 21.63 -6.36
C ILE A 421 -22.22 20.68 -6.16
N LEU A 422 -22.44 19.60 -5.40
CA LEU A 422 -21.46 18.53 -5.23
C LEU A 422 -21.66 17.48 -6.31
N ARG A 423 -20.66 17.29 -7.17
CA ARG A 423 -20.64 16.19 -8.14
C ARG A 423 -19.76 15.07 -7.61
N VAL A 424 -20.37 13.92 -7.38
CA VAL A 424 -19.72 12.69 -6.88
C VAL A 424 -19.58 11.74 -8.06
N SER A 425 -18.39 11.63 -8.61
CA SER A 425 -18.09 10.71 -9.71
C SER A 425 -17.38 9.47 -9.17
N VAL A 426 -17.95 8.29 -9.43
CA VAL A 426 -17.40 7.00 -8.98
C VAL A 426 -17.14 6.08 -10.17
N GLU A 427 -16.12 5.25 -10.05
CA GLU A 427 -15.85 4.14 -10.98
C GLU A 427 -15.97 2.83 -10.21
N GLU A 428 -16.93 2.00 -10.57
CA GLU A 428 -17.21 0.74 -9.87
C GLU A 428 -16.15 -0.31 -10.18
N LYS A 429 -15.88 -1.16 -9.19
CA LYS A 429 -15.06 -2.37 -9.35
C LYS A 429 -15.80 -3.60 -8.83
N SER A 430 -15.27 -4.79 -9.08
CA SER A 430 -15.80 -6.02 -8.50
C SER A 430 -15.82 -5.94 -6.97
N THR A 431 -16.96 -6.31 -6.36
CA THR A 431 -17.18 -6.34 -4.91
C THR A 431 -17.16 -7.75 -4.34
N GLY A 432 -17.16 -8.76 -5.24
CA GLY A 432 -16.97 -10.16 -4.88
C GLY A 432 -15.49 -10.44 -4.56
N GLU A 433 -15.25 -11.21 -3.51
CA GLU A 433 -13.93 -11.61 -3.02
C GLU A 433 -13.91 -13.11 -2.76
N ILE A 434 -12.91 -13.81 -3.27
CA ILE A 434 -12.61 -15.19 -2.93
C ILE A 434 -11.29 -15.18 -2.15
N SER A 435 -11.30 -15.77 -0.97
CA SER A 435 -10.12 -15.93 -0.13
C SER A 435 -9.83 -17.42 0.06
N LEU A 436 -8.58 -17.79 -0.19
CA LEU A 436 -8.06 -19.12 0.06
C LEU A 436 -6.92 -18.99 1.06
N GLY A 437 -6.95 -19.79 2.11
CA GLY A 437 -5.93 -19.83 3.13
C GLY A 437 -5.55 -21.25 3.45
N ALA A 438 -4.27 -21.46 3.70
CA ALA A 438 -3.76 -22.71 4.22
C ALA A 438 -2.78 -22.42 5.36
N GLY A 439 -2.65 -23.37 6.28
CA GLY A 439 -1.76 -23.22 7.42
C GLY A 439 -1.53 -24.53 8.14
N PHE A 440 -0.78 -24.45 9.20
CA PHE A 440 -0.52 -25.56 10.12
C PHE A 440 -0.42 -25.03 11.56
N SER A 441 -0.91 -25.79 12.49
CA SER A 441 -0.79 -25.53 13.93
C SER A 441 -0.46 -26.83 14.65
N SER A 442 0.41 -26.80 15.67
CA SER A 442 0.66 -27.97 16.51
C SER A 442 -0.62 -28.44 17.25
N GLN A 443 -1.58 -27.52 17.43
CA GLN A 443 -2.84 -27.79 18.14
C GLN A 443 -3.94 -28.36 17.25
N ASP A 444 -4.08 -27.82 16.02
CA ASP A 444 -5.20 -28.14 15.12
C ASP A 444 -4.76 -28.96 13.89
N GLY A 445 -3.44 -29.22 13.74
CA GLY A 445 -2.89 -29.86 12.54
C GLY A 445 -2.95 -28.98 11.29
N PRO A 446 -3.06 -29.58 10.10
CA PRO A 446 -3.25 -28.87 8.84
C PRO A 446 -4.56 -28.07 8.86
N LEU A 447 -4.51 -26.82 8.37
CA LEU A 447 -5.62 -25.87 8.33
C LEU A 447 -5.90 -25.49 6.87
N ALA A 448 -7.18 -25.43 6.51
CA ALA A 448 -7.64 -24.86 5.25
C ALA A 448 -8.80 -23.89 5.53
N ASN A 449 -8.82 -22.76 4.82
CA ASN A 449 -9.87 -21.77 4.89
C ASN A 449 -10.28 -21.37 3.48
N ILE A 450 -11.57 -21.42 3.19
CA ILE A 450 -12.16 -20.95 1.93
C ILE A 450 -13.24 -19.93 2.30
N GLY A 451 -13.07 -18.69 1.82
CA GLY A 451 -14.03 -17.63 2.02
C GLY A 451 -14.53 -17.09 0.68
N ILE A 452 -15.84 -16.93 0.57
CA ILE A 452 -16.49 -16.21 -0.53
C ILE A 452 -17.29 -15.07 0.11
N ARG A 453 -17.10 -13.86 -0.38
CA ARG A 453 -17.76 -12.69 0.15
C ARG A 453 -18.23 -11.78 -0.97
N GLU A 454 -19.49 -11.36 -0.91
CA GLU A 454 -20.02 -10.27 -1.72
C GLU A 454 -20.41 -9.11 -0.81
N ARG A 455 -19.75 -7.96 -1.00
CA ARG A 455 -19.92 -6.77 -0.12
C ARG A 455 -21.03 -5.83 -0.56
N ASN A 456 -21.47 -5.96 -1.79
CA ASN A 456 -22.49 -5.10 -2.38
C ASN A 456 -23.59 -5.92 -3.07
N LEU A 457 -24.15 -6.85 -2.34
CA LEU A 457 -25.18 -7.77 -2.86
C LEU A 457 -26.33 -6.96 -3.47
N LEU A 458 -26.63 -7.22 -4.74
CA LEU A 458 -27.66 -6.54 -5.53
C LEU A 458 -27.53 -5.01 -5.56
N GLY A 459 -26.33 -4.47 -5.36
CA GLY A 459 -26.09 -3.03 -5.34
C GLY A 459 -26.59 -2.29 -4.09
N LYS A 460 -27.06 -3.01 -3.06
CA LYS A 460 -27.66 -2.43 -1.85
C LYS A 460 -26.66 -2.19 -0.71
N GLY A 461 -25.37 -2.50 -0.94
CA GLY A 461 -24.33 -2.41 0.09
C GLY A 461 -24.49 -3.48 1.18
N GLN A 462 -25.24 -4.54 0.91
CA GLN A 462 -25.42 -5.69 1.79
C GLN A 462 -24.23 -6.64 1.66
N ASP A 463 -23.85 -7.28 2.77
CA ASP A 463 -22.69 -8.17 2.85
C ASP A 463 -23.19 -9.62 2.99
N LEU A 464 -22.83 -10.49 2.05
CA LEU A 464 -23.08 -11.92 2.09
C LEU A 464 -21.74 -12.64 2.15
N THR A 465 -21.58 -13.52 3.14
CA THR A 465 -20.37 -14.30 3.36
C THR A 465 -20.66 -15.78 3.44
N PHE A 466 -19.80 -16.56 2.81
CA PHE A 466 -19.69 -18.00 3.00
C PHE A 466 -18.26 -18.29 3.44
N ASN A 467 -18.09 -19.01 4.55
CA ASN A 467 -16.78 -19.42 5.06
C ASN A 467 -16.79 -20.90 5.40
N PHE A 468 -15.80 -21.59 4.87
CA PHE A 468 -15.42 -22.93 5.30
C PHE A 468 -14.07 -22.89 5.98
N LYS A 469 -13.97 -23.45 7.17
CA LYS A 469 -12.70 -23.68 7.87
C LYS A 469 -12.60 -25.15 8.19
N GLY A 470 -11.49 -25.77 7.80
CA GLY A 470 -11.20 -27.17 8.06
C GLY A 470 -9.85 -27.33 8.71
N SER A 471 -9.77 -28.15 9.76
CA SER A 471 -8.55 -28.69 10.36
C SER A 471 -8.74 -30.15 10.71
N ALA A 472 -7.69 -30.81 11.18
CA ALA A 472 -7.82 -32.16 11.70
C ALA A 472 -8.78 -32.24 12.88
N ALA A 473 -8.73 -31.25 13.79
CA ALA A 473 -9.54 -31.19 15.01
C ALA A 473 -10.92 -30.53 14.80
N ARG A 474 -11.13 -29.71 13.76
CA ARG A 474 -12.37 -28.93 13.61
C ARG A 474 -12.72 -28.64 12.16
N GLN A 475 -14.01 -28.79 11.86
CA GLN A 475 -14.62 -28.35 10.61
C GLN A 475 -15.76 -27.37 10.91
N GLU A 476 -15.81 -26.25 10.18
CA GLU A 476 -16.85 -25.22 10.37
C GLU A 476 -17.31 -24.67 9.02
N PHE A 477 -18.61 -24.66 8.81
CA PHE A 477 -19.31 -23.99 7.72
C PHE A 477 -20.11 -22.83 8.30
N LYS A 478 -19.95 -21.66 7.72
CA LYS A 478 -20.68 -20.47 8.15
C LYS A 478 -21.20 -19.68 6.95
N ILE A 479 -22.50 -19.35 6.98
CA ILE A 479 -23.14 -18.38 6.08
C ILE A 479 -23.57 -17.19 6.91
N GLY A 480 -23.22 -15.99 6.47
CA GLY A 480 -23.58 -14.75 7.16
C GLY A 480 -24.12 -13.72 6.18
N PHE A 481 -25.22 -13.10 6.52
CA PHE A 481 -25.79 -11.95 5.81
C PHE A 481 -25.82 -10.74 6.74
N THR A 482 -25.48 -9.56 6.23
CA THR A 482 -25.53 -8.29 6.99
C THR A 482 -26.09 -7.18 6.13
N GLU A 483 -27.13 -6.53 6.61
CA GLU A 483 -27.58 -5.21 6.18
C GLU A 483 -26.93 -4.17 7.11
N PRO A 484 -25.97 -3.35 6.65
CA PRO A 484 -25.26 -2.41 7.52
C PRO A 484 -26.10 -1.21 7.96
N TYR A 485 -27.17 -0.88 7.21
CA TYR A 485 -28.07 0.25 7.50
C TYR A 485 -29.53 -0.22 7.53
N PHE A 486 -29.84 -1.01 8.54
CA PHE A 486 -31.18 -1.57 8.70
C PHE A 486 -32.20 -0.46 8.94
N LEU A 487 -33.26 -0.44 8.11
CA LEU A 487 -34.30 0.60 8.09
C LEU A 487 -33.71 2.02 7.91
N ASP A 488 -32.69 2.16 7.08
CA ASP A 488 -31.98 3.41 6.78
C ASP A 488 -31.39 4.12 8.03
N ARG A 489 -31.10 3.34 9.08
CA ARG A 489 -30.43 3.81 10.31
C ARG A 489 -29.02 3.23 10.40
N ASP A 490 -28.15 3.89 11.14
CA ASP A 490 -26.81 3.38 11.48
C ASP A 490 -26.90 2.22 12.50
N VAL A 491 -27.65 1.20 12.11
CA VAL A 491 -27.85 -0.04 12.82
C VAL A 491 -27.65 -1.19 11.83
N SER A 492 -26.67 -2.05 12.09
CA SER A 492 -26.50 -3.25 11.30
C SER A 492 -27.42 -4.36 11.79
N ALA A 493 -28.11 -5.01 10.86
CA ALA A 493 -28.90 -6.21 11.13
C ALA A 493 -28.42 -7.37 10.25
N GLY A 494 -28.54 -8.60 10.75
CA GLY A 494 -28.11 -9.74 9.96
C GLY A 494 -28.48 -11.06 10.58
N PHE A 495 -28.18 -12.12 9.85
CA PHE A 495 -28.30 -13.49 10.35
C PHE A 495 -27.02 -14.28 10.06
N ASP A 496 -26.79 -15.31 10.85
CA ASP A 496 -25.77 -16.33 10.67
C ASP A 496 -26.39 -17.72 10.69
N LEU A 497 -25.90 -18.59 9.81
CA LEU A 497 -26.11 -20.03 9.87
C LEU A 497 -24.75 -20.67 10.08
N VAL A 498 -24.62 -21.56 11.03
CA VAL A 498 -23.36 -22.18 11.41
C VAL A 498 -23.57 -23.69 11.58
N GLN A 499 -22.64 -24.47 11.05
CA GLN A 499 -22.47 -25.86 11.38
C GLN A 499 -21.01 -26.12 11.67
N SER A 500 -20.71 -26.72 12.81
CA SER A 500 -19.33 -27.12 13.16
C SER A 500 -19.30 -28.53 13.73
N THR A 501 -18.19 -29.21 13.49
CA THR A 501 -17.83 -30.48 14.13
C THR A 501 -16.46 -30.31 14.74
N THR A 502 -16.29 -30.63 15.99
CA THR A 502 -15.04 -30.60 16.74
C THR A 502 -14.73 -31.98 17.26
N ASP A 503 -13.56 -32.50 16.92
CA ASP A 503 -13.01 -33.72 17.47
C ASP A 503 -12.36 -33.38 18.82
N ARG A 504 -12.79 -34.03 19.89
CA ARG A 504 -12.25 -33.93 21.24
C ARG A 504 -11.85 -35.32 21.77
N GLN A 505 -11.58 -36.25 20.87
CA GLN A 505 -11.25 -37.64 21.27
C GLN A 505 -10.02 -37.71 22.13
N THR A 506 -8.99 -36.91 21.79
CA THR A 506 -7.73 -36.92 22.52
C THR A 506 -7.85 -36.38 23.96
N GLU A 507 -8.68 -35.34 24.16
CA GLU A 507 -8.76 -34.64 25.46
C GLU A 507 -9.92 -35.12 26.32
N SER A 508 -11.05 -35.49 25.71
CA SER A 508 -12.31 -35.71 26.39
C SER A 508 -13.11 -36.90 25.86
N SER A 509 -12.52 -37.71 24.96
CA SER A 509 -13.08 -38.96 24.44
C SER A 509 -14.46 -38.85 23.79
N PHE A 510 -14.78 -37.71 23.13
CA PHE A 510 -16.02 -37.50 22.39
C PHE A 510 -15.87 -36.56 21.20
N ASP A 511 -16.85 -36.59 20.28
CA ASP A 511 -17.02 -35.59 19.24
C ASP A 511 -18.19 -34.67 19.55
N GLU A 512 -18.00 -33.38 19.25
CA GLU A 512 -19.04 -32.36 19.37
C GLU A 512 -19.50 -31.86 17.99
N ARG A 513 -20.80 -31.90 17.71
CA ARG A 513 -21.38 -31.27 16.53
C ARG A 513 -22.35 -30.17 16.95
N LYS A 514 -22.14 -28.95 16.41
CA LYS A 514 -23.06 -27.81 16.60
C LYS A 514 -23.67 -27.41 15.26
N ALA A 515 -24.98 -27.21 15.22
CA ALA A 515 -25.70 -26.68 14.06
C ALA A 515 -26.76 -25.70 14.51
N GLY A 516 -26.83 -24.55 13.90
CA GLY A 516 -27.80 -23.55 14.32
C GLY A 516 -27.76 -22.27 13.49
N GLY A 517 -28.55 -21.31 13.94
CA GLY A 517 -28.61 -19.99 13.34
C GLY A 517 -28.84 -18.90 14.38
N GLY A 518 -28.63 -17.67 13.98
CA GLY A 518 -28.87 -16.54 14.86
C GLY A 518 -29.13 -15.23 14.11
N LEU A 519 -29.90 -14.38 14.77
CA LEU A 519 -30.16 -13.00 14.34
C LEU A 519 -29.27 -12.06 15.13
N ARG A 520 -28.72 -11.04 14.49
CA ARG A 520 -27.86 -10.06 15.15
C ARG A 520 -28.24 -8.63 14.80
N LEU A 521 -28.09 -7.76 15.79
CA LEU A 521 -28.17 -6.32 15.65
C LEU A 521 -26.88 -5.70 16.20
N GLY A 522 -26.34 -4.68 15.53
CA GLY A 522 -25.16 -3.98 15.98
C GLY A 522 -25.29 -2.48 15.76
N TYR A 523 -24.87 -1.68 16.74
CA TYR A 523 -24.87 -0.23 16.65
C TYR A 523 -23.70 0.38 17.43
N SER A 524 -23.31 1.59 17.05
CA SER A 524 -22.24 2.32 17.70
C SER A 524 -22.81 3.45 18.59
N LEU A 525 -22.35 3.53 19.84
CA LEU A 525 -22.67 4.63 20.76
C LEU A 525 -21.63 5.77 20.70
N GLY A 526 -20.64 5.63 19.83
CA GLY A 526 -19.55 6.56 19.61
C GLY A 526 -18.48 5.94 18.75
N PRO A 527 -17.37 6.62 18.49
CA PRO A 527 -16.32 6.13 17.60
C PRO A 527 -15.65 4.85 18.10
N ASP A 528 -15.56 4.68 19.42
CA ASP A 528 -14.81 3.59 20.05
C ASP A 528 -15.70 2.57 20.77
N LEU A 529 -16.99 2.88 20.98
CA LEU A 529 -17.93 2.05 21.75
C LEU A 529 -18.99 1.43 20.85
N ARG A 530 -19.01 0.10 20.80
CA ARG A 530 -19.96 -0.69 20.00
C ARG A 530 -20.78 -1.63 20.87
N GLN A 531 -22.05 -1.77 20.51
CA GLN A 531 -22.97 -2.72 21.10
C GLN A 531 -23.40 -3.73 20.05
N ARG A 532 -23.55 -4.99 20.48
CA ARG A 532 -24.10 -6.06 19.64
C ARG A 532 -25.07 -6.90 20.45
N LEU A 533 -26.24 -7.10 19.91
CA LEU A 533 -27.23 -8.07 20.39
C LEU A 533 -27.27 -9.22 19.39
N LYS A 534 -27.31 -10.43 19.88
CA LYS A 534 -27.49 -11.65 19.07
C LYS A 534 -28.50 -12.55 19.76
N TYR A 535 -29.52 -13.00 19.04
CA TYR A 535 -30.28 -14.15 19.41
C TYR A 535 -29.76 -15.35 18.61
N SER A 536 -29.54 -16.50 19.26
CA SER A 536 -29.13 -17.72 18.58
C SER A 536 -29.92 -18.92 19.09
N PHE A 537 -30.22 -19.81 18.16
CA PHE A 537 -30.79 -21.13 18.40
C PHE A 537 -29.82 -22.15 17.80
N GLU A 538 -29.23 -22.98 18.64
CA GLU A 538 -28.19 -23.93 18.26
C GLU A 538 -28.52 -25.31 18.86
N ARG A 539 -28.30 -26.37 18.08
CA ARG A 539 -28.37 -27.76 18.53
C ARG A 539 -26.93 -28.25 18.65
N THR A 540 -26.55 -28.67 19.85
CA THR A 540 -25.30 -29.34 20.17
C THR A 540 -25.55 -30.82 20.28
N GLN A 541 -24.72 -31.64 19.66
CA GLN A 541 -24.76 -33.11 19.75
C GLN A 541 -23.38 -33.59 20.24
N ILE A 542 -23.42 -34.33 21.35
CA ILE A 542 -22.30 -35.09 21.88
C ILE A 542 -22.45 -36.51 21.35
N ARG A 543 -21.43 -37.01 20.66
CA ARG A 543 -21.49 -38.31 19.95
C ARG A 543 -20.12 -38.98 19.89
N ASN A 544 -20.11 -40.24 19.40
CA ASN A 544 -18.89 -41.03 19.23
C ASN A 544 -18.06 -41.08 20.55
N ILE A 545 -18.74 -41.30 21.66
CA ILE A 545 -18.08 -41.37 22.97
C ILE A 545 -17.38 -42.71 23.05
N ASP A 546 -16.10 -42.67 23.46
CA ASP A 546 -15.30 -43.88 23.65
C ASP A 546 -15.88 -44.76 24.77
N ASP A 547 -15.81 -46.09 24.63
CA ASP A 547 -16.32 -47.03 25.62
C ASP A 547 -15.61 -46.89 26.99
N GLN A 548 -14.40 -46.37 27.01
CA GLN A 548 -13.61 -46.10 28.21
C GLN A 548 -13.73 -44.67 28.73
N ALA A 549 -14.53 -43.83 28.10
CA ALA A 549 -14.72 -42.44 28.50
C ALA A 549 -15.31 -42.32 29.91
N SER A 550 -15.13 -41.16 30.54
CA SER A 550 -15.68 -40.78 31.81
C SER A 550 -17.22 -40.97 31.83
N ILE A 551 -17.71 -41.45 32.98
CA ILE A 551 -19.18 -41.58 33.20
C ILE A 551 -19.88 -40.21 33.05
N PHE A 552 -19.21 -39.13 33.52
CA PHE A 552 -19.72 -37.75 33.44
C PHE A 552 -19.86 -37.23 31.99
N ILE A 553 -19.15 -37.83 31.02
CA ILE A 553 -19.28 -37.55 29.58
C ILE A 553 -20.37 -38.43 28.98
N LYS A 554 -20.40 -39.72 29.33
CA LYS A 554 -21.39 -40.67 28.85
C LYS A 554 -22.83 -40.26 29.19
N GLU A 555 -23.03 -39.69 30.38
CA GLU A 555 -24.34 -39.17 30.82
C GLU A 555 -24.85 -38.01 29.99
N GLN A 556 -23.96 -37.35 29.22
CA GLN A 556 -24.31 -36.22 28.36
C GLN A 556 -24.36 -36.58 26.87
N GLU A 557 -24.37 -37.89 26.54
CA GLU A 557 -24.57 -38.35 25.18
C GLU A 557 -25.95 -37.93 24.65
N GLY A 558 -25.97 -37.37 23.45
CA GLY A 558 -27.21 -37.00 22.81
C GLY A 558 -27.25 -35.59 22.24
N ASN A 559 -28.44 -35.04 22.22
CA ASN A 559 -28.68 -33.72 21.65
C ASN A 559 -29.15 -32.78 22.76
N ASN A 560 -28.56 -31.56 22.73
CA ASN A 560 -28.98 -30.46 23.57
C ASN A 560 -29.27 -29.24 22.70
N THR A 561 -30.36 -28.53 22.96
CA THR A 561 -30.71 -27.30 22.25
C THR A 561 -30.48 -26.08 23.15
N VAL A 562 -29.81 -25.10 22.59
CA VAL A 562 -29.48 -23.85 23.29
C VAL A 562 -30.16 -22.69 22.57
N SER A 563 -31.07 -22.03 23.26
CA SER A 563 -31.72 -20.80 22.80
C SER A 563 -31.30 -19.66 23.68
N GLN A 564 -30.49 -18.72 23.14
CA GLN A 564 -29.85 -17.69 23.95
C GLN A 564 -29.87 -16.30 23.32
N VAL A 565 -29.90 -15.29 24.18
CA VAL A 565 -29.67 -13.89 23.85
C VAL A 565 -28.30 -13.51 24.36
N SER A 566 -27.46 -12.97 23.46
CA SER A 566 -26.12 -12.48 23.76
C SER A 566 -26.06 -10.97 23.63
N HIS A 567 -25.46 -10.29 24.60
CA HIS A 567 -25.16 -8.88 24.55
C HIS A 567 -23.65 -8.67 24.68
N THR A 568 -23.05 -8.01 23.65
CA THR A 568 -21.62 -7.71 23.66
C THR A 568 -21.41 -6.21 23.63
N THR A 569 -20.69 -5.70 24.62
CA THR A 569 -20.17 -4.34 24.67
C THR A 569 -18.68 -4.37 24.35
N SER A 570 -18.22 -3.58 23.37
CA SER A 570 -16.80 -3.51 22.99
C SER A 570 -16.36 -2.07 22.92
N TYR A 571 -15.28 -1.76 23.64
CA TYR A 571 -14.58 -0.49 23.62
C TYR A 571 -13.17 -0.68 23.08
N ASP A 572 -12.75 0.05 22.03
CA ASP A 572 -11.53 -0.22 21.26
C ASP A 572 -10.83 1.09 20.86
N GLN A 573 -9.69 1.36 21.52
CA GLN A 573 -8.80 2.49 21.24
C GLN A 573 -7.39 2.02 20.79
N LEU A 574 -7.29 0.88 20.13
CA LEU A 574 -6.04 0.39 19.61
C LEU A 574 -5.61 1.20 18.36
N ASP A 575 -4.33 1.49 18.26
CA ASP A 575 -3.71 2.10 17.08
C ASP A 575 -3.79 1.20 15.84
N ASN A 576 -3.67 -0.12 16.02
CA ASN A 576 -3.77 -1.14 15.00
C ASN A 576 -4.39 -2.42 15.57
N ARG A 577 -5.47 -2.92 14.95
CA ARG A 577 -6.15 -4.12 15.44
C ARG A 577 -5.42 -5.43 15.18
N ARG A 578 -4.58 -5.49 14.13
CA ARG A 578 -3.83 -6.70 13.77
C ARG A 578 -2.53 -6.84 14.57
N GLN A 579 -1.79 -5.75 14.72
CA GLN A 579 -0.55 -5.68 15.46
C GLN A 579 -0.54 -4.43 16.35
N PRO A 580 -1.26 -4.44 17.46
CA PRO A 580 -1.33 -3.28 18.34
C PRO A 580 0.03 -2.97 18.94
N SER A 581 0.37 -1.67 18.95
CA SER A 581 1.56 -1.15 19.61
C SER A 581 1.21 -0.20 20.76
N LYS A 582 0.02 0.40 20.71
CA LYS A 582 -0.45 1.35 21.72
C LYS A 582 -1.96 1.32 21.85
N GLY A 583 -2.45 1.53 23.07
CA GLY A 583 -3.87 1.67 23.34
C GLY A 583 -4.42 0.49 24.13
N TYR A 584 -5.74 0.44 24.22
CA TYR A 584 -6.43 -0.62 24.95
C TYR A 584 -7.76 -1.00 24.27
N ALA A 585 -8.18 -2.24 24.51
CA ALA A 585 -9.47 -2.75 24.09
C ALA A 585 -10.09 -3.57 25.22
N VAL A 586 -11.40 -3.42 25.42
CA VAL A 586 -12.17 -4.18 26.40
C VAL A 586 -13.45 -4.69 25.73
N SER A 587 -13.78 -5.95 25.95
CA SER A 587 -15.03 -6.55 25.46
C SER A 587 -15.67 -7.37 26.56
N LEU A 588 -16.91 -7.07 26.87
CA LEU A 588 -17.76 -7.82 27.78
C LEU A 588 -18.92 -8.45 26.99
N THR A 589 -19.05 -9.75 27.09
CA THR A 589 -20.17 -10.51 26.52
C THR A 589 -20.94 -11.20 27.61
N ASN A 590 -22.25 -10.99 27.65
CA ASN A 590 -23.19 -11.70 28.52
C ASN A 590 -24.17 -12.49 27.66
N ASP A 591 -24.27 -13.78 27.92
CA ASP A 591 -25.16 -14.69 27.24
C ASP A 591 -26.19 -15.19 28.27
N LEU A 592 -27.47 -15.10 27.96
CA LEU A 592 -28.57 -15.65 28.75
C LEU A 592 -29.29 -16.70 27.91
N ALA A 593 -29.19 -17.94 28.29
CA ALA A 593 -29.90 -19.07 27.70
C ALA A 593 -31.16 -19.43 28.52
N GLY A 594 -32.19 -19.97 27.83
CA GLY A 594 -33.46 -20.37 28.47
C GLY A 594 -34.70 -19.83 27.77
N PHE A 595 -34.57 -19.33 26.53
CA PHE A 595 -35.67 -18.81 25.74
C PHE A 595 -36.35 -19.92 24.87
N GLY A 596 -36.49 -21.13 25.43
CA GLY A 596 -36.84 -22.35 24.73
C GLY A 596 -35.59 -23.17 24.38
N GLY A 597 -35.67 -24.46 24.41
CA GLY A 597 -34.54 -25.37 24.35
C GLY A 597 -34.24 -25.99 25.71
N ASP A 598 -33.20 -26.82 25.74
CA ASP A 598 -32.88 -27.66 26.90
C ASP A 598 -31.99 -26.92 27.90
N ALA A 599 -31.02 -26.10 27.41
CA ALA A 599 -30.05 -25.42 28.26
C ALA A 599 -30.55 -24.09 28.84
N ARG A 600 -30.30 -23.90 30.14
CA ARG A 600 -30.59 -22.66 30.89
C ARG A 600 -29.37 -22.19 31.66
N HIS A 601 -28.77 -21.13 31.24
CA HIS A 601 -27.58 -20.60 31.93
C HIS A 601 -27.36 -19.10 31.71
N LEU A 602 -26.63 -18.48 32.63
CA LEU A 602 -26.04 -17.17 32.46
C LEU A 602 -24.54 -17.31 32.29
N ARG A 603 -23.98 -16.80 31.20
CA ARG A 603 -22.54 -16.82 30.90
C ARG A 603 -22.02 -15.42 30.67
N SER A 604 -20.94 -15.05 31.35
CA SER A 604 -20.25 -13.78 31.21
C SER A 604 -18.81 -14.00 30.81
N LYS A 605 -18.33 -13.28 29.80
CA LYS A 605 -16.94 -13.30 29.35
C LYS A 605 -16.39 -11.88 29.24
N LEU A 606 -15.27 -11.60 29.91
CA LEU A 606 -14.54 -10.35 29.82
C LEU A 606 -13.20 -10.61 29.15
N ARG A 607 -12.87 -9.78 28.17
CA ARG A 607 -11.53 -9.70 27.55
C ARG A 607 -11.02 -8.29 27.63
N ALA A 608 -9.78 -8.12 28.05
CA ALA A 608 -9.12 -6.83 28.09
C ALA A 608 -7.68 -6.96 27.57
N GLY A 609 -7.23 -5.99 26.81
CA GLY A 609 -5.87 -5.88 26.30
C GLY A 609 -5.36 -4.45 26.44
N TYR A 610 -4.15 -4.29 26.96
CA TYR A 610 -3.47 -3.01 27.09
C TYR A 610 -2.08 -3.09 26.50
N PHE A 611 -1.71 -2.14 25.63
CA PHE A 611 -0.45 -2.14 24.88
C PHE A 611 0.27 -0.82 25.08
N VAL A 612 1.55 -0.91 25.46
CA VAL A 612 2.40 0.24 25.77
C VAL A 612 3.71 0.13 24.99
N PRO A 613 4.07 1.11 24.16
CA PRO A 613 5.41 1.19 23.62
C PRO A 613 6.39 1.58 24.71
N VAL A 614 7.36 0.71 25.00
CA VAL A 614 8.37 0.93 26.06
C VAL A 614 9.57 1.65 25.50
N LEU A 615 10.09 1.16 24.38
CA LEU A 615 11.16 1.76 23.59
C LEU A 615 10.75 1.77 22.12
N GLU A 616 11.61 2.30 21.26
CA GLU A 616 11.39 2.24 19.82
C GLU A 616 11.27 0.77 19.38
N ASP A 617 10.15 0.43 18.72
CA ASP A 617 9.82 -0.92 18.25
C ASP A 617 9.65 -2.01 19.34
N GLN A 618 9.65 -1.64 20.63
CA GLN A 618 9.35 -2.55 21.74
C GLN A 618 7.96 -2.30 22.30
N VAL A 619 7.17 -3.34 22.44
CA VAL A 619 5.79 -3.26 22.92
C VAL A 619 5.59 -4.21 24.09
N LEU A 620 5.23 -3.65 25.23
CA LEU A 620 4.75 -4.40 26.39
C LEU A 620 3.23 -4.54 26.28
N SER A 621 2.72 -5.75 26.39
CA SER A 621 1.28 -6.03 26.35
C SER A 621 0.83 -6.77 27.59
N PHE A 622 -0.35 -6.39 28.07
CA PHE A 622 -1.08 -7.06 29.15
C PHE A 622 -2.39 -7.55 28.57
N ARG A 623 -2.70 -8.83 28.76
CA ARG A 623 -3.97 -9.42 28.35
C ARG A 623 -4.62 -10.09 29.54
N LEU A 624 -5.91 -9.89 29.67
CA LEU A 624 -6.76 -10.53 30.68
C LEU A 624 -7.95 -11.12 29.97
N GLU A 625 -8.26 -12.37 30.25
CA GLU A 625 -9.50 -13.01 29.86
C GLU A 625 -10.10 -13.75 31.07
N THR A 626 -11.39 -13.58 31.31
CA THR A 626 -12.11 -14.31 32.35
C THR A 626 -13.50 -14.69 31.83
N GLY A 627 -13.99 -15.81 32.30
CA GLY A 627 -15.32 -16.29 32.00
C GLY A 627 -15.92 -16.99 33.21
N TYR A 628 -17.22 -16.80 33.35
CA TYR A 628 -18.06 -17.44 34.34
C TYR A 628 -19.37 -17.88 33.71
N ILE A 629 -19.77 -19.12 33.95
CA ILE A 629 -21.06 -19.66 33.54
C ILE A 629 -21.75 -20.30 34.73
N LYS A 630 -23.04 -20.09 34.85
CA LYS A 630 -23.85 -20.68 35.91
C LYS A 630 -25.17 -21.21 35.34
N GLY A 631 -25.47 -22.46 35.62
CA GLY A 631 -26.74 -23.07 35.31
C GLY A 631 -27.87 -22.43 36.09
N ILE A 632 -29.06 -22.38 35.51
CA ILE A 632 -30.28 -21.83 36.11
C ILE A 632 -31.29 -23.00 36.28
N GLY A 633 -31.23 -23.64 37.45
CA GLY A 633 -32.06 -24.76 37.78
C GLY A 633 -31.62 -26.11 37.23
N GLU A 634 -30.51 -26.16 36.53
CA GLU A 634 -29.88 -27.37 35.97
C GLU A 634 -28.36 -27.16 35.85
N ASP A 635 -27.61 -28.26 35.77
CA ASP A 635 -26.16 -28.25 35.62
C ASP A 635 -25.75 -27.75 34.24
N VAL A 636 -24.58 -27.15 34.14
CA VAL A 636 -24.01 -26.69 32.85
C VAL A 636 -23.52 -27.90 32.06
N GLU A 637 -24.03 -28.06 30.85
CA GLU A 637 -23.61 -29.09 29.90
C GLU A 637 -22.15 -28.93 29.49
N ILE A 638 -21.45 -30.05 29.23
CA ILE A 638 -20.00 -30.02 28.83
C ILE A 638 -19.74 -29.21 27.57
N GLY A 639 -20.67 -29.21 26.62
CA GLY A 639 -20.58 -28.42 25.39
C GLY A 639 -20.62 -26.89 25.61
N GLU A 640 -21.06 -26.42 26.81
CA GLU A 640 -21.15 -25.00 27.16
C GLU A 640 -20.06 -24.56 28.16
N ARG A 641 -19.34 -25.51 28.77
CA ARG A 641 -18.25 -25.26 29.70
C ARG A 641 -17.04 -24.66 29.01
N PHE A 642 -16.12 -24.10 29.80
CA PHE A 642 -14.87 -23.57 29.31
C PHE A 642 -13.78 -24.64 29.30
N PHE A 643 -12.87 -24.52 28.31
CA PHE A 643 -11.67 -25.33 28.21
C PHE A 643 -10.45 -24.40 28.13
N LEU A 644 -9.35 -24.76 28.79
CA LEU A 644 -8.20 -23.90 28.98
C LEU A 644 -6.89 -24.65 28.69
N GLY A 645 -5.91 -23.95 28.12
CA GLY A 645 -4.62 -24.42 27.69
C GLY A 645 -4.22 -23.87 26.32
N GLY A 646 -3.18 -24.40 25.70
CA GLY A 646 -2.72 -24.02 24.40
C GLY A 646 -2.38 -22.53 24.27
N ARG A 647 -3.01 -21.83 23.34
CA ARG A 647 -2.73 -20.40 23.08
C ARG A 647 -3.16 -19.46 24.20
N LYS A 648 -4.03 -19.86 25.10
CA LYS A 648 -4.49 -19.02 26.20
C LYS A 648 -3.52 -19.01 27.38
N ILE A 649 -2.89 -20.16 27.64
CA ILE A 649 -1.78 -20.33 28.60
C ILE A 649 -0.77 -21.22 27.91
N ARG A 650 0.26 -20.62 27.33
CA ARG A 650 1.33 -21.31 26.61
C ARG A 650 2.14 -22.16 27.59
N GLY A 651 2.67 -23.29 27.17
CA GLY A 651 3.33 -24.26 28.02
C GLY A 651 2.41 -25.38 28.54
N PHE A 652 1.10 -25.26 28.25
CA PHE A 652 0.11 -26.31 28.48
C PHE A 652 -0.53 -26.75 27.19
N ALA A 653 -0.85 -28.03 27.09
CA ALA A 653 -1.54 -28.60 25.93
C ALA A 653 -2.92 -27.98 25.71
N PRO A 654 -3.53 -28.09 24.52
CA PRO A 654 -4.95 -27.75 24.31
C PRO A 654 -5.81 -28.49 25.32
N SER A 655 -6.72 -27.76 25.99
CA SER A 655 -7.53 -28.31 27.09
C SER A 655 -6.70 -28.96 28.25
N GLY A 656 -5.41 -28.72 28.33
CA GLY A 656 -4.49 -29.34 29.26
C GLY A 656 -4.66 -28.93 30.73
N ILE A 657 -5.52 -27.96 31.03
CA ILE A 657 -5.76 -27.40 32.35
C ILE A 657 -7.24 -27.57 32.74
N GLY A 658 -7.50 -27.89 33.98
CA GLY A 658 -8.84 -27.84 34.57
C GLY A 658 -9.38 -29.16 35.05
N PRO A 659 -10.69 -29.22 35.41
CA PRO A 659 -11.32 -30.39 35.99
C PRO A 659 -11.19 -31.64 35.14
N ARG A 660 -10.84 -32.75 35.76
CA ARG A 660 -10.66 -34.08 35.14
C ARG A 660 -11.26 -35.20 35.92
N ASP A 661 -11.66 -36.24 35.25
CA ASP A 661 -11.97 -37.52 35.87
C ASP A 661 -10.66 -38.18 36.34
N LEU A 662 -10.60 -38.57 37.61
CA LEU A 662 -9.39 -39.18 38.23
C LEU A 662 -9.06 -40.56 37.62
N LYS A 663 -10.02 -41.30 37.13
CA LYS A 663 -9.86 -42.64 36.57
C LYS A 663 -9.51 -42.64 35.09
N THR A 664 -10.27 -41.90 34.29
CA THR A 664 -10.11 -41.89 32.84
C THR A 664 -9.18 -40.78 32.35
N LYS A 665 -8.94 -39.76 33.21
CA LYS A 665 -8.21 -38.53 32.91
C LYS A 665 -8.85 -37.62 31.89
N ASP A 666 -10.07 -37.92 31.45
CA ASP A 666 -10.83 -37.09 30.55
C ASP A 666 -11.01 -35.67 31.09
N VAL A 667 -10.85 -34.68 30.25
CA VAL A 667 -11.08 -33.29 30.60
C VAL A 667 -12.60 -32.99 30.58
N LEU A 668 -13.10 -32.50 31.72
CA LEU A 668 -14.54 -32.23 31.90
C LEU A 668 -14.91 -30.77 31.64
N GLY A 669 -13.90 -29.89 31.38
CA GLY A 669 -14.11 -28.46 31.31
C GLY A 669 -14.39 -27.85 32.70
N GLY A 670 -14.66 -26.55 32.75
CA GLY A 670 -14.99 -25.85 33.98
C GLY A 670 -15.94 -24.68 33.75
N ASN A 671 -16.59 -24.23 34.84
CA ASN A 671 -17.60 -23.18 34.77
C ASN A 671 -17.00 -21.79 35.00
N GLN A 672 -15.78 -21.70 35.49
CA GLN A 672 -15.08 -20.42 35.71
C GLN A 672 -13.61 -20.52 35.37
N TYR A 673 -13.13 -19.49 34.67
CA TYR A 673 -11.71 -19.37 34.36
C TYR A 673 -11.24 -17.93 34.41
N TYR A 674 -9.96 -17.77 34.62
CA TYR A 674 -9.26 -16.51 34.34
C TYR A 674 -7.89 -16.83 33.74
N THR A 675 -7.43 -15.92 32.87
CA THR A 675 -6.06 -15.94 32.30
C THR A 675 -5.51 -14.54 32.29
N GLY A 676 -4.23 -14.43 32.61
CA GLY A 676 -3.44 -13.22 32.51
C GLY A 676 -2.17 -13.50 31.69
N SER A 677 -1.81 -12.59 30.81
CA SER A 677 -0.60 -12.69 30.00
C SER A 677 0.14 -11.37 30.01
N VAL A 678 1.43 -11.40 30.29
CA VAL A 678 2.34 -10.26 30.10
C VAL A 678 3.36 -10.67 29.06
N GLU A 679 3.47 -9.89 27.97
CA GLU A 679 4.39 -10.18 26.88
C GLU A 679 5.14 -8.92 26.46
N LEU A 680 6.46 -8.96 26.47
CA LEU A 680 7.34 -7.96 25.88
C LEU A 680 7.80 -8.46 24.51
N ARG A 681 7.41 -7.74 23.46
CA ARG A 681 7.79 -8.01 22.08
C ARG A 681 8.82 -6.99 21.63
N PHE A 682 9.90 -7.45 20.99
CA PHE A 682 11.04 -6.63 20.60
C PHE A 682 11.68 -7.12 19.28
N PRO A 683 12.35 -6.23 18.52
CA PRO A 683 13.13 -6.62 17.34
C PRO A 683 14.41 -7.36 17.78
N ILE A 684 14.86 -8.31 16.95
CA ILE A 684 16.04 -9.13 17.24
C ILE A 684 17.34 -8.60 16.61
N GLY A 685 17.35 -7.31 16.22
CA GLY A 685 18.53 -6.68 15.59
C GLY A 685 18.68 -6.97 14.10
N LEU A 686 17.74 -7.71 13.49
CA LEU A 686 17.64 -7.87 12.05
C LEU A 686 16.81 -6.74 11.44
N PRO A 687 16.95 -6.47 10.12
CA PRO A 687 16.13 -5.46 9.45
C PRO A 687 14.63 -5.66 9.69
N ASN A 688 13.92 -4.58 10.00
CA ASN A 688 12.48 -4.61 10.32
C ASN A 688 11.63 -5.21 9.17
N GLU A 689 12.13 -5.13 7.96
CA GLU A 689 11.50 -5.66 6.75
C GLU A 689 11.37 -7.18 6.74
N LEU A 690 12.24 -7.87 7.43
CA LEU A 690 12.11 -9.32 7.63
C LEU A 690 10.85 -9.69 8.40
N GLY A 691 10.25 -8.72 9.13
CA GLY A 691 9.06 -8.99 9.94
C GLY A 691 9.29 -9.93 11.09
N LEU A 692 10.58 -10.21 11.47
CA LEU A 692 10.96 -11.07 12.58
C LEU A 692 10.97 -10.27 13.88
N LYS A 693 10.27 -10.79 14.88
CA LYS A 693 10.24 -10.23 16.25
C LYS A 693 10.32 -11.35 17.26
N ALA A 694 11.11 -11.15 18.31
CA ALA A 694 11.10 -12.00 19.47
C ALA A 694 10.13 -11.48 20.53
N SER A 695 9.72 -12.36 21.42
CA SER A 695 8.97 -12.01 22.61
C SER A 695 9.43 -12.84 23.79
N VAL A 696 9.31 -12.27 25.00
CA VAL A 696 9.34 -13.00 26.25
C VAL A 696 8.00 -12.80 26.93
N PHE A 697 7.49 -13.84 27.55
CA PHE A 697 6.17 -13.79 28.14
C PHE A 697 6.05 -14.61 29.41
N SER A 698 5.04 -14.28 30.20
CA SER A 698 4.55 -15.08 31.31
C SER A 698 3.03 -15.12 31.23
N ASP A 699 2.48 -16.33 31.29
CA ASP A 699 1.06 -16.58 31.30
C ASP A 699 0.66 -17.20 32.65
N VAL A 700 -0.48 -16.79 33.17
CA VAL A 700 -1.06 -17.33 34.40
C VAL A 700 -2.55 -17.62 34.18
N GLY A 701 -3.09 -18.57 34.93
CA GLY A 701 -4.54 -18.82 34.87
C GLY A 701 -5.00 -20.00 35.66
N SER A 702 -6.29 -20.20 35.71
CA SER A 702 -6.95 -21.32 36.31
C SER A 702 -8.30 -21.60 35.65
N LEU A 703 -8.74 -22.84 35.68
CA LEU A 703 -10.05 -23.31 35.26
C LEU A 703 -10.59 -24.27 36.30
N SER A 704 -11.81 -24.05 36.76
CA SER A 704 -12.42 -24.84 37.83
C SER A 704 -13.95 -24.68 37.88
N GLY A 705 -14.58 -25.26 38.87
CA GLY A 705 -15.96 -25.01 39.26
C GLY A 705 -16.96 -25.84 38.45
N LEU A 706 -16.98 -27.14 38.64
CA LEU A 706 -18.08 -27.99 38.14
C LEU A 706 -19.31 -27.91 39.04
N ASP A 707 -20.49 -28.08 38.49
CA ASP A 707 -21.72 -28.18 39.25
C ASP A 707 -21.80 -29.54 40.01
N GLN A 708 -21.17 -30.56 39.43
CA GLN A 708 -21.10 -31.91 39.99
C GLN A 708 -19.97 -32.02 41.02
N ASN A 709 -20.30 -32.39 42.24
CA ASN A 709 -19.34 -32.64 43.30
C ASN A 709 -19.18 -34.15 43.51
N SER A 710 -18.08 -34.71 42.99
CA SER A 710 -17.79 -36.16 43.12
C SER A 710 -16.31 -36.34 43.53
N SER A 711 -16.12 -37.37 44.39
CA SER A 711 -14.74 -37.78 44.73
C SER A 711 -13.95 -38.41 43.60
N GLN A 712 -14.58 -38.63 42.43
CA GLN A 712 -13.94 -39.12 41.19
C GLN A 712 -13.47 -37.99 40.29
N ILE A 713 -13.68 -36.73 40.66
CA ILE A 713 -13.33 -35.56 39.91
C ILE A 713 -12.25 -34.79 40.67
N ASP A 714 -11.18 -34.45 39.96
CA ASP A 714 -10.26 -33.41 40.39
C ASP A 714 -10.75 -32.06 39.83
N ASP A 715 -11.30 -31.21 40.68
CA ASP A 715 -11.73 -29.83 40.35
C ASP A 715 -10.91 -28.82 41.16
N SER A 716 -9.58 -28.91 41.06
CA SER A 716 -8.69 -28.01 41.78
C SER A 716 -8.67 -26.62 41.11
N SER A 717 -8.81 -25.58 41.95
CA SER A 717 -8.70 -24.18 41.49
C SER A 717 -7.27 -23.62 41.55
N GLY A 718 -6.27 -24.50 41.60
CA GLY A 718 -4.86 -24.13 41.69
C GLY A 718 -4.41 -23.17 40.61
N LEU A 719 -3.48 -22.29 40.95
CA LEU A 719 -2.89 -21.35 39.98
C LEU A 719 -1.89 -22.10 39.09
N ARG A 720 -2.08 -22.00 37.79
CA ARG A 720 -1.12 -22.45 36.78
C ARG A 720 -0.35 -21.23 36.27
N ALA A 721 0.94 -21.41 36.06
CA ALA A 721 1.79 -20.35 35.52
C ALA A 721 2.83 -20.93 34.55
N SER A 722 3.15 -20.17 33.53
CA SER A 722 4.22 -20.49 32.59
C SER A 722 5.06 -19.28 32.26
N VAL A 723 6.29 -19.53 31.85
CA VAL A 723 7.19 -18.54 31.28
C VAL A 723 7.74 -19.08 29.96
N GLY A 724 8.01 -18.17 29.03
CA GLY A 724 8.49 -18.59 27.73
C GLY A 724 9.03 -17.47 26.86
N MET A 725 9.53 -17.89 25.72
CA MET A 725 9.96 -17.01 24.65
C MET A 725 9.30 -17.40 23.35
N GLY A 726 9.04 -16.40 22.49
CA GLY A 726 8.42 -16.60 21.20
C GLY A 726 9.19 -15.93 20.10
N LEU A 727 9.15 -16.53 18.92
CA LEU A 727 9.61 -15.95 17.67
C LEU A 727 8.41 -15.81 16.73
N SER A 728 8.17 -14.61 16.24
CA SER A 728 7.12 -14.34 15.28
C SER A 728 7.73 -13.79 14.00
N TRP A 729 7.29 -14.32 12.88
CA TRP A 729 7.75 -13.95 11.55
C TRP A 729 6.54 -13.62 10.66
N ALA A 730 6.40 -12.34 10.29
CA ALA A 730 5.39 -11.89 9.35
C ALA A 730 5.92 -12.06 7.92
N THR A 731 5.45 -13.09 7.22
CA THR A 731 5.82 -13.38 5.83
C THR A 731 4.75 -12.89 4.86
N GLY A 732 5.07 -12.82 3.57
CA GLY A 732 4.10 -12.51 2.51
C GLY A 732 2.95 -13.53 2.40
N ILE A 733 3.16 -14.76 2.89
CA ILE A 733 2.19 -15.87 2.88
C ILE A 733 1.52 -16.11 4.24
N GLY A 734 1.77 -15.29 5.26
CA GLY A 734 1.13 -15.37 6.56
C GLY A 734 2.07 -15.17 7.74
N LEU A 735 1.48 -15.17 8.93
CA LEU A 735 2.22 -15.08 10.18
C LEU A 735 2.68 -16.49 10.60
N MET A 736 3.97 -16.62 10.88
CA MET A 736 4.55 -17.79 11.54
C MET A 736 4.85 -17.43 13.00
N ARG A 737 4.51 -18.31 13.91
CA ARG A 737 4.83 -18.15 15.32
C ARG A 737 5.35 -19.46 15.90
N LEU A 738 6.45 -19.38 16.64
CA LEU A 738 7.06 -20.48 17.37
C LEU A 738 7.25 -20.01 18.81
N ASP A 739 6.59 -20.69 19.76
CA ASP A 739 6.71 -20.39 21.18
C ASP A 739 7.36 -21.59 21.90
N PHE A 740 8.29 -21.29 22.79
CA PHE A 740 8.89 -22.20 23.76
C PHE A 740 8.44 -21.77 25.14
N ALA A 741 7.70 -22.61 25.82
CA ALA A 741 7.12 -22.28 27.10
C ALA A 741 7.25 -23.45 28.09
N SER A 742 7.63 -23.13 29.30
CA SER A 742 7.72 -24.08 30.41
C SER A 742 6.66 -23.77 31.46
N ALA A 743 5.89 -24.79 31.85
CA ALA A 743 4.98 -24.69 32.96
C ALA A 743 5.79 -24.62 34.28
N MET A 744 5.66 -23.50 34.99
CA MET A 744 6.34 -23.27 36.29
C MET A 744 5.50 -23.69 37.49
N LEU A 745 4.19 -23.48 37.38
CA LEU A 745 3.21 -23.93 38.36
C LEU A 745 2.16 -24.74 37.62
N LYS A 746 1.96 -25.98 38.02
CA LYS A 746 0.99 -26.91 37.44
C LYS A 746 0.47 -27.87 38.51
N GLU A 747 -0.70 -28.43 38.30
CA GLU A 747 -1.25 -29.54 39.07
C GLU A 747 -0.81 -30.90 38.50
N GLU A 748 -1.05 -31.98 39.24
CA GLU A 748 -0.55 -33.31 38.90
C GLU A 748 -1.11 -33.83 37.56
N LEU A 749 -2.37 -33.56 37.28
CA LEU A 749 -3.07 -34.03 36.07
C LEU A 749 -2.98 -33.07 34.90
N ASP A 750 -2.31 -31.92 35.04
CA ASP A 750 -2.19 -30.96 33.93
C ASP A 750 -1.26 -31.51 32.84
N GLU A 751 -1.68 -31.33 31.59
CA GLU A 751 -0.90 -31.68 30.39
C GLU A 751 -0.12 -30.48 29.88
N THR A 752 1.19 -30.68 29.69
CA THR A 752 2.11 -29.63 29.27
C THR A 752 2.58 -29.79 27.84
N GLU A 753 2.76 -28.69 27.11
CA GLU A 753 3.33 -28.62 25.77
C GLU A 753 4.46 -27.58 25.75
N PHE A 754 5.71 -28.04 25.60
CA PHE A 754 6.88 -27.16 25.64
C PHE A 754 7.05 -26.32 24.38
N ILE A 755 6.71 -26.85 23.20
CA ILE A 755 6.87 -26.19 21.89
C ILE A 755 5.50 -26.08 21.25
N SER A 756 5.09 -24.87 20.88
CA SER A 756 3.92 -24.65 20.03
C SER A 756 4.30 -23.90 18.78
N PHE A 757 3.79 -24.36 17.64
CA PHE A 757 4.03 -23.79 16.33
C PHE A 757 2.71 -23.49 15.64
N SER A 758 2.66 -22.33 14.96
CA SER A 758 1.54 -21.97 14.11
C SER A 758 2.01 -21.19 12.88
N PHE A 759 1.40 -21.48 11.75
CA PHE A 759 1.64 -20.82 10.47
C PHE A 759 0.32 -20.68 9.70
N GLY A 760 0.08 -19.53 9.08
CA GLY A 760 -1.07 -19.35 8.18
C GLY A 760 -1.53 -17.92 8.00
N THR A 761 -2.48 -17.76 7.09
CA THR A 761 -3.06 -16.47 6.70
C THR A 761 -4.31 -16.06 7.49
N GLY A 762 -4.75 -16.82 8.47
CA GLY A 762 -6.07 -16.67 9.09
C GLY A 762 -6.17 -16.95 10.60
N PHE A 763 -5.11 -16.70 11.38
CA PHE A 763 -5.12 -16.90 12.84
C PHE A 763 -5.69 -15.70 13.59
#